data_88a31e2f3c09ec3eaf0e91f5108974ca
#
_entry.id   88a31e2f3c09ec3eaf0e91f5108974ca
#
_cell.length_a   1.000
_cell.length_b   1.000
_cell.length_c   1.000
_cell.angle_alpha   90.00
_cell.angle_beta   90.00
_cell.angle_gamma   90.00
#
_symmetry.space_group_name_H-M   'P 1'
#
loop_
_entity.id
_entity.type
_entity.pdbx_description
1 polymer ?
#
loop_
_entity_poly.entity_id
_entity_poly.type
_entity_poly.pdbx_seq_one_letter_code
_entity_poly.pdbx_strand_id
1 'polypeptide(L)'
;MKRLRHILQSKHLIKIITIIIFIITLLYTNYYPFKSKYTKDDKEFIGIVTKYEVKEDKITIEIKAKEKLLITYKYQDKEFNNLSYGDKIKAKGTLITPSKNTNQNTFNYQKYLYYKKIYYLVEATSINKIANNNNYLYTIKNTLYQKIDKLKSSNYIKTLLFCDNTLSKEIKESYRINGISHLFSVSGMHINFFVSIIYLYLNKITYNKRIKYLITNIFIITYLILFPSSSLLRSTVMSILYSINYLLKLKIKKIDILLLTLGVSLLINPFIIYDLGYIYSYTITFFLVLSSSTLKKKNKINKIIYISLLSFLVSIPITIYNSYEINIISILLNIILVPIISIIILPLTILTYIFPILDSILYLFTNTIETISLFISKINITKIIFPKPSLLIIVLYYIIFLQSYQNKKYFYLNIILLIIIYISPYLNSNFEVVMFEVGEADCHLIKYPYNKNTILIDTGKNEYKIKNEVIPYLKSIGIKKIDYLIITHGDEDHIGGSITLINNFQVKNVILNKGTFTDIEKELIKNLNKKKIPYQININKINLSNHTIYLLNNTKYNNENDNSIITYFTYQKYKFLYMGDASITTEDNLLENYNLNNISILKVGHHGSNTSSSKDFISQINPSISLISVGENNIYHHPNKEVINNLSKSRIYRTDINNMVKLTINSKGILKVTTIT
;
A
#
# COMPACT_ATOMS: atom_id res chain seq x y z
N MET A 1 -6.58 8.73 -46.98
CA MET A 1 -5.74 7.58 -46.59
C MET A 1 -4.25 7.77 -46.85
N LYS A 2 -3.76 8.20 -48.04
CA LYS A 2 -2.31 8.43 -48.28
C LYS A 2 -1.68 9.46 -47.31
N ARG A 3 -2.33 10.61 -47.04
CA ARG A 3 -1.87 11.63 -46.05
C ARG A 3 -1.77 11.08 -44.64
N LEU A 4 -2.81 10.36 -44.17
CA LEU A 4 -2.80 9.74 -42.83
C LEU A 4 -1.66 8.70 -42.68
N ARG A 5 -1.40 7.92 -43.75
CA ARG A 5 -0.29 6.96 -43.80
C ARG A 5 1.06 7.66 -43.74
N HIS A 6 1.23 8.79 -44.44
CA HIS A 6 2.47 9.57 -44.40
C HIS A 6 2.72 10.19 -43.02
N ILE A 7 1.67 10.70 -42.35
CA ILE A 7 1.70 11.27 -40.99
C ILE A 7 2.08 10.18 -39.97
N LEU A 8 1.43 9.02 -40.02
CA LEU A 8 1.68 7.91 -39.08
C LEU A 8 3.02 7.17 -39.32
N GLN A 9 3.65 7.37 -40.49
CA GLN A 9 4.98 6.83 -40.79
C GLN A 9 6.12 7.78 -40.43
N SER A 10 5.85 9.04 -40.09
CA SER A 10 6.90 9.97 -39.63
C SER A 10 7.44 9.50 -38.26
N LYS A 11 8.74 9.19 -38.24
CA LYS A 11 9.42 8.58 -37.06
C LYS A 11 9.35 9.43 -35.77
N HIS A 12 9.07 10.73 -35.91
CA HIS A 12 9.08 11.67 -34.77
C HIS A 12 7.69 12.10 -34.33
N LEU A 13 6.71 12.13 -35.23
CA LEU A 13 5.39 12.70 -34.96
C LEU A 13 4.62 11.92 -33.88
N ILE A 14 4.60 10.57 -33.95
CA ILE A 14 3.92 9.74 -32.94
C ILE A 14 4.52 10.00 -31.56
N LYS A 15 5.83 10.08 -31.46
CA LYS A 15 6.52 10.35 -30.18
C LYS A 15 6.17 11.74 -29.64
N ILE A 16 6.21 12.76 -30.50
CA ILE A 16 5.88 14.14 -30.12
C ILE A 16 4.42 14.23 -29.65
N ILE A 17 3.47 13.68 -30.42
CA ILE A 17 2.06 13.68 -30.04
C ILE A 17 1.86 12.96 -28.70
N THR A 18 2.46 11.80 -28.50
CA THR A 18 2.32 11.06 -27.23
C THR A 18 2.90 11.83 -26.05
N ILE A 19 4.05 12.50 -26.23
CA ILE A 19 4.65 13.35 -25.19
C ILE A 19 3.74 14.54 -24.86
N ILE A 20 3.19 15.20 -25.88
CA ILE A 20 2.26 16.33 -25.71
C ILE A 20 1.01 15.85 -24.93
N ILE A 21 0.39 14.74 -25.34
CA ILE A 21 -0.77 14.17 -24.61
C ILE A 21 -0.39 13.86 -23.16
N PHE A 22 0.78 13.29 -22.92
CA PHE A 22 1.26 12.97 -21.57
C PHE A 22 1.44 14.23 -20.70
N ILE A 23 2.06 15.28 -21.25
CA ILE A 23 2.24 16.56 -20.55
C ILE A 23 0.88 17.21 -20.25
N ILE A 24 -0.02 17.27 -21.24
CA ILE A 24 -1.37 17.80 -21.05
C ILE A 24 -2.11 17.01 -19.99
N THR A 25 -1.98 15.68 -19.97
CA THR A 25 -2.60 14.82 -18.96
C THR A 25 -2.07 15.12 -17.57
N LEU A 26 -0.75 15.29 -17.41
CA LEU A 26 -0.14 15.66 -16.13
C LEU A 26 -0.63 17.03 -15.65
N LEU A 27 -0.70 18.02 -16.53
CA LEU A 27 -1.24 19.35 -16.20
C LEU A 27 -2.72 19.26 -15.82
N TYR A 28 -3.52 18.57 -16.62
CA TYR A 28 -4.94 18.38 -16.35
C TYR A 28 -5.19 17.73 -14.99
N THR A 29 -4.52 16.63 -14.68
CA THR A 29 -4.73 15.88 -13.43
C THR A 29 -4.23 16.60 -12.18
N ASN A 30 -3.28 17.54 -12.32
CA ASN A 30 -2.75 18.31 -11.20
C ASN A 30 -3.48 19.65 -11.00
N TYR A 31 -3.89 20.33 -12.08
CA TYR A 31 -4.45 21.68 -11.99
C TYR A 31 -5.97 21.76 -12.19
N TYR A 32 -6.60 20.68 -12.66
CA TYR A 32 -8.05 20.63 -12.84
C TYR A 32 -8.68 19.70 -11.81
N PRO A 33 -9.00 20.23 -10.60
CA PRO A 33 -9.53 19.39 -9.53
C PRO A 33 -10.92 18.87 -9.90
N PHE A 34 -11.11 17.57 -9.77
CA PHE A 34 -12.45 16.98 -9.78
C PHE A 34 -13.22 17.49 -8.59
N LYS A 35 -14.33 18.18 -8.82
CA LYS A 35 -15.22 18.67 -7.78
C LYS A 35 -16.39 17.70 -7.61
N SER A 36 -16.75 17.39 -6.37
CA SER A 36 -17.94 16.59 -6.10
C SER A 36 -19.21 17.32 -6.53
N LYS A 37 -20.19 16.53 -6.97
CA LYS A 37 -21.55 16.97 -7.26
C LYS A 37 -22.48 16.87 -6.05
N TYR A 38 -21.96 16.41 -4.93
CA TYR A 38 -22.65 16.30 -3.65
C TYR A 38 -22.09 17.28 -2.65
N THR A 39 -22.94 17.75 -1.74
CA THR A 39 -22.60 18.57 -0.57
C THR A 39 -22.68 17.70 0.69
N LYS A 40 -22.05 18.12 1.79
CA LYS A 40 -22.09 17.36 3.05
C LYS A 40 -23.50 17.23 3.63
N ASP A 41 -24.45 18.06 3.20
CA ASP A 41 -25.83 18.04 3.65
C ASP A 41 -26.70 17.00 2.95
N ASP A 42 -26.22 16.46 1.83
CA ASP A 42 -26.92 15.38 1.12
C ASP A 42 -26.97 14.12 1.99
N LYS A 43 -28.17 13.60 2.25
CA LYS A 43 -28.41 12.41 3.08
C LYS A 43 -28.97 11.21 2.31
N GLU A 44 -29.38 11.41 1.05
CA GLU A 44 -29.98 10.37 0.22
C GLU A 44 -29.22 10.23 -1.10
N PHE A 45 -28.85 8.98 -1.43
CA PHE A 45 -28.01 8.64 -2.58
C PHE A 45 -28.70 7.57 -3.42
N ILE A 46 -29.08 7.92 -4.63
CA ILE A 46 -29.73 7.00 -5.57
C ILE A 46 -28.77 6.71 -6.70
N GLY A 47 -28.53 5.43 -6.97
CA GLY A 47 -27.61 5.04 -8.04
C GLY A 47 -27.72 3.57 -8.43
N ILE A 48 -26.99 3.21 -9.47
CA ILE A 48 -26.93 1.85 -10.02
C ILE A 48 -25.73 1.14 -9.43
N VAL A 49 -25.92 -0.07 -8.90
CA VAL A 49 -24.87 -0.92 -8.35
C VAL A 49 -23.89 -1.35 -9.46
N THR A 50 -22.65 -0.95 -9.35
CA THR A 50 -21.58 -1.32 -10.29
C THR A 50 -20.66 -2.40 -9.75
N LYS A 51 -20.47 -2.42 -8.42
CA LYS A 51 -19.69 -3.42 -7.68
C LYS A 51 -20.22 -3.54 -6.26
N TYR A 52 -20.16 -4.74 -5.69
CA TYR A 52 -20.42 -4.95 -4.25
C TYR A 52 -19.53 -6.05 -3.69
N GLU A 53 -19.22 -5.95 -2.40
CA GLU A 53 -18.47 -6.94 -1.62
C GLU A 53 -19.17 -7.13 -0.28
N VAL A 54 -19.60 -8.35 -0.04
CA VAL A 54 -20.26 -8.74 1.22
C VAL A 54 -19.20 -9.31 2.15
N LYS A 55 -19.16 -8.83 3.40
CA LYS A 55 -18.34 -9.32 4.51
C LYS A 55 -19.27 -9.75 5.64
N GLU A 56 -18.73 -10.37 6.67
CA GLU A 56 -19.52 -10.91 7.78
C GLU A 56 -20.36 -9.83 8.50
N ASP A 57 -19.80 -8.63 8.66
CA ASP A 57 -20.37 -7.52 9.44
C ASP A 57 -20.84 -6.32 8.61
N LYS A 58 -20.50 -6.30 7.31
CA LYS A 58 -20.78 -5.15 6.45
C LYS A 58 -20.81 -5.48 4.97
N ILE A 59 -21.51 -4.67 4.22
CA ILE A 59 -21.46 -4.66 2.77
C ILE A 59 -20.85 -3.35 2.27
N THR A 60 -19.98 -3.45 1.27
CA THR A 60 -19.41 -2.31 0.56
C THR A 60 -19.93 -2.30 -0.87
N ILE A 61 -20.58 -1.23 -1.29
CA ILE A 61 -21.24 -1.11 -2.59
C ILE A 61 -20.68 0.10 -3.33
N GLU A 62 -20.20 -0.09 -4.56
CA GLU A 62 -19.90 1.01 -5.48
C GLU A 62 -21.15 1.27 -6.34
N ILE A 63 -21.64 2.51 -6.31
CA ILE A 63 -22.76 2.94 -7.14
C ILE A 63 -22.35 4.02 -8.13
N LYS A 64 -23.01 3.99 -9.29
CA LYS A 64 -23.00 5.09 -10.26
C LYS A 64 -24.26 5.93 -10.05
N ALA A 65 -24.10 7.06 -9.37
CA ALA A 65 -25.13 8.04 -9.09
C ALA A 65 -24.87 9.33 -9.90
N LYS A 66 -25.04 10.55 -9.33
CA LYS A 66 -24.54 11.81 -9.94
C LYS A 66 -23.03 11.74 -10.21
N GLU A 67 -22.32 11.04 -9.34
CA GLU A 67 -20.92 10.63 -9.46
C GLU A 67 -20.74 9.22 -8.88
N LYS A 68 -19.52 8.66 -8.93
CA LYS A 68 -19.24 7.41 -8.27
C LYS A 68 -19.19 7.59 -6.76
N LEU A 69 -19.91 6.76 -6.02
CA LEU A 69 -19.89 6.71 -4.57
C LEU A 69 -19.56 5.30 -4.10
N LEU A 70 -18.82 5.21 -3.00
CA LEU A 70 -18.56 3.97 -2.28
C LEU A 70 -19.35 3.99 -0.98
N ILE A 71 -20.34 3.11 -0.86
CA ILE A 71 -21.25 3.01 0.26
C ILE A 71 -20.80 1.87 1.15
N THR A 72 -20.70 2.11 2.45
CA THR A 72 -20.49 1.10 3.47
C THR A 72 -21.72 1.04 4.35
N TYR A 73 -22.28 -0.15 4.50
CA TYR A 73 -23.43 -0.40 5.38
C TYR A 73 -23.10 -1.54 6.33
N LYS A 74 -23.20 -1.31 7.62
CA LYS A 74 -23.09 -2.31 8.67
C LYS A 74 -24.45 -2.90 8.94
N TYR A 75 -24.58 -4.21 8.98
CA TYR A 75 -25.84 -4.92 9.25
C TYR A 75 -25.62 -5.93 10.38
N GLN A 76 -26.68 -6.12 11.18
CA GLN A 76 -26.68 -7.09 12.28
C GLN A 76 -27.19 -8.47 11.85
N ASP A 77 -28.03 -8.54 10.80
CA ASP A 77 -28.62 -9.78 10.30
C ASP A 77 -28.27 -10.06 8.84
N LYS A 78 -28.16 -11.34 8.47
CA LYS A 78 -27.71 -11.84 7.15
C LYS A 78 -28.65 -11.55 5.97
N GLU A 79 -29.58 -10.62 6.05
CA GLU A 79 -30.64 -10.42 5.05
C GLU A 79 -30.25 -9.68 3.75
N PHE A 80 -28.98 -9.35 3.52
CA PHE A 80 -28.56 -8.62 2.31
C PHE A 80 -28.26 -9.52 1.10
N ASN A 81 -28.94 -10.68 0.96
CA ASN A 81 -28.67 -11.66 -0.10
C ASN A 81 -29.29 -11.33 -1.48
N ASN A 82 -29.98 -10.20 -1.67
CA ASN A 82 -30.74 -9.91 -2.89
C ASN A 82 -30.22 -8.75 -3.75
N LEU A 83 -28.93 -8.37 -3.62
CA LEU A 83 -28.34 -7.37 -4.49
C LEU A 83 -27.66 -8.00 -5.70
N SER A 84 -27.95 -7.43 -6.87
CA SER A 84 -27.34 -7.82 -8.14
C SER A 84 -26.69 -6.62 -8.84
N TYR A 85 -25.73 -6.88 -9.71
CA TYR A 85 -25.17 -5.83 -10.55
C TYR A 85 -26.26 -5.20 -11.39
N GLY A 86 -26.27 -3.86 -11.46
CA GLY A 86 -27.26 -3.10 -12.22
C GLY A 86 -28.53 -2.74 -11.45
N ASP A 87 -28.73 -3.27 -10.26
CA ASP A 87 -29.88 -2.88 -9.43
C ASP A 87 -29.79 -1.39 -9.08
N LYS A 88 -30.95 -0.73 -9.05
CA LYS A 88 -31.08 0.65 -8.61
C LYS A 88 -31.39 0.67 -7.12
N ILE A 89 -30.53 1.29 -6.35
CA ILE A 89 -30.67 1.38 -4.88
C ILE A 89 -30.80 2.84 -4.43
N LYS A 90 -31.45 3.00 -3.28
CA LYS A 90 -31.48 4.23 -2.49
C LYS A 90 -30.79 3.94 -1.15
N ALA A 91 -29.70 4.62 -0.89
CA ALA A 91 -29.01 4.60 0.38
C ALA A 91 -29.28 5.90 1.15
N LYS A 92 -29.58 5.80 2.44
CA LYS A 92 -29.62 6.94 3.36
C LYS A 92 -28.40 6.87 4.28
N GLY A 93 -27.75 8.00 4.52
CA GLY A 93 -26.56 8.03 5.36
C GLY A 93 -25.84 9.36 5.30
N THR A 94 -24.61 9.38 5.80
CA THR A 94 -23.75 10.57 5.86
C THR A 94 -22.58 10.45 4.90
N LEU A 95 -22.19 11.59 4.31
CA LEU A 95 -20.98 11.68 3.49
C LEU A 95 -19.75 11.84 4.38
N ILE A 96 -18.76 10.98 4.16
CA ILE A 96 -17.49 11.04 4.86
C ILE A 96 -16.40 11.36 3.85
N THR A 97 -15.54 12.30 4.19
CA THR A 97 -14.32 12.58 3.41
C THR A 97 -13.31 11.44 3.64
N PRO A 98 -12.81 10.79 2.58
CA PRO A 98 -11.78 9.77 2.75
C PRO A 98 -10.55 10.32 3.47
N SER A 99 -9.94 9.52 4.34
CA SER A 99 -8.76 9.91 5.12
C SER A 99 -7.54 10.17 4.21
N LYS A 100 -6.81 11.24 4.52
CA LYS A 100 -5.45 11.46 4.01
C LYS A 100 -4.48 10.55 4.77
N ASN A 101 -3.27 10.42 4.25
CA ASN A 101 -2.20 9.82 5.04
C ASN A 101 -1.72 10.81 6.10
N THR A 102 -1.70 10.36 7.33
CA THR A 102 -1.26 11.15 8.49
C THR A 102 0.21 10.93 8.81
N ASN A 103 0.79 9.83 8.32
CA ASN A 103 2.20 9.52 8.43
C ASN A 103 2.89 9.59 7.06
N GLN A 104 4.14 10.08 7.04
CA GLN A 104 4.91 10.25 5.80
C GLN A 104 5.17 8.92 5.10
N ASN A 105 5.17 8.92 3.76
CA ASN A 105 5.44 7.74 2.94
C ASN A 105 4.46 6.58 3.13
N THR A 106 3.28 6.84 3.68
CA THR A 106 2.21 5.85 3.80
C THR A 106 1.18 5.98 2.68
N PHE A 107 0.29 5.02 2.59
CA PHE A 107 -0.73 5.00 1.54
C PHE A 107 -1.77 6.09 1.73
N ASN A 108 -1.95 6.96 0.74
CA ASN A 108 -2.97 8.00 0.76
C ASN A 108 -4.27 7.49 0.13
N TYR A 109 -5.22 7.09 0.99
CA TYR A 109 -6.49 6.51 0.57
C TYR A 109 -7.39 7.53 -0.15
N GLN A 110 -7.40 8.79 0.32
CA GLN A 110 -8.15 9.88 -0.33
C GLN A 110 -7.68 10.08 -1.77
N LYS A 111 -6.36 10.18 -1.97
CA LYS A 111 -5.76 10.36 -3.29
C LYS A 111 -6.02 9.16 -4.22
N TYR A 112 -5.97 7.94 -3.68
CA TYR A 112 -6.31 6.73 -4.42
C TYR A 112 -7.76 6.72 -4.89
N LEU A 113 -8.73 7.08 -4.03
CA LEU A 113 -10.14 7.17 -4.40
C LEU A 113 -10.41 8.31 -5.39
N TYR A 114 -9.75 9.45 -5.18
CA TYR A 114 -9.81 10.58 -6.10
C TYR A 114 -9.45 10.17 -7.54
N TYR A 115 -8.39 9.38 -7.73
CA TYR A 115 -8.01 8.87 -9.05
C TYR A 115 -9.02 7.87 -9.62
N LYS A 116 -9.86 7.27 -8.78
CA LYS A 116 -11.01 6.45 -9.20
C LYS A 116 -12.29 7.26 -9.43
N LYS A 117 -12.21 8.59 -9.31
CA LYS A 117 -13.34 9.52 -9.41
C LYS A 117 -14.39 9.29 -8.29
N ILE A 118 -13.94 8.89 -7.12
CA ILE A 118 -14.72 8.79 -5.88
C ILE A 118 -14.24 9.89 -4.95
N TYR A 119 -15.11 10.87 -4.68
CA TYR A 119 -14.77 12.03 -3.86
C TYR A 119 -15.17 11.82 -2.41
N TYR A 120 -16.37 11.28 -2.18
CA TYR A 120 -16.89 10.95 -0.85
C TYR A 120 -17.15 9.47 -0.69
N LEU A 121 -17.06 9.00 0.57
CA LEU A 121 -17.61 7.75 1.04
C LEU A 121 -19.00 8.02 1.62
N VAL A 122 -19.86 7.03 1.62
CA VAL A 122 -21.17 7.08 2.29
C VAL A 122 -21.19 6.04 3.39
N GLU A 123 -21.40 6.45 4.64
CA GLU A 123 -21.76 5.55 5.72
C GLU A 123 -23.27 5.48 5.79
N ALA A 124 -23.83 4.37 5.30
CA ALA A 124 -25.26 4.22 5.17
C ALA A 124 -25.88 3.70 6.46
N THR A 125 -27.02 4.28 6.83
CA THR A 125 -27.89 3.80 7.91
C THR A 125 -28.96 2.84 7.38
N SER A 126 -29.32 2.99 6.10
CA SER A 126 -30.26 2.06 5.44
C SER A 126 -29.99 2.00 3.93
N ILE A 127 -30.27 0.84 3.33
CA ILE A 127 -30.18 0.62 1.89
C ILE A 127 -31.45 -0.09 1.43
N ASN A 128 -32.14 0.53 0.47
CA ASN A 128 -33.36 -0.03 -0.12
C ASN A 128 -33.17 -0.21 -1.62
N LYS A 129 -33.56 -1.36 -2.13
CA LYS A 129 -33.64 -1.62 -3.56
C LYS A 129 -34.90 -0.97 -4.12
N ILE A 130 -34.74 -0.09 -5.13
CA ILE A 130 -35.85 0.63 -5.77
C ILE A 130 -36.34 -0.13 -7.00
N ALA A 131 -35.41 -0.65 -7.81
CA ALA A 131 -35.73 -1.33 -9.05
C ALA A 131 -34.69 -2.40 -9.37
N ASN A 132 -35.14 -3.44 -10.04
CA ASN A 132 -34.29 -4.47 -10.59
C ASN A 132 -33.47 -3.94 -11.79
N ASN A 133 -32.40 -4.65 -12.11
CA ASN A 133 -31.60 -4.33 -13.28
C ASN A 133 -32.40 -4.49 -14.59
N ASN A 134 -32.41 -3.43 -15.41
CA ASN A 134 -32.99 -3.44 -16.76
C ASN A 134 -31.91 -3.33 -17.87
N ASN A 135 -30.63 -3.38 -17.51
CA ASN A 135 -29.54 -3.25 -18.47
C ASN A 135 -29.01 -4.63 -18.87
N TYR A 136 -29.07 -4.94 -20.14
CA TYR A 136 -28.66 -6.22 -20.72
C TYR A 136 -27.20 -6.61 -20.37
N LEU A 137 -26.28 -5.66 -20.29
CA LEU A 137 -24.87 -5.93 -19.92
C LEU A 137 -24.76 -6.43 -18.46
N TYR A 138 -25.52 -5.83 -17.53
CA TYR A 138 -25.53 -6.29 -16.14
C TYR A 138 -26.25 -7.63 -16.01
N THR A 139 -27.30 -7.90 -16.81
CA THR A 139 -27.95 -9.21 -16.84
C THR A 139 -26.97 -10.29 -17.26
N ILE A 140 -26.21 -10.07 -18.36
CA ILE A 140 -25.14 -11.00 -18.76
C ILE A 140 -24.15 -11.21 -17.61
N LYS A 141 -23.69 -10.11 -16.99
CA LYS A 141 -22.73 -10.19 -15.88
C LYS A 141 -23.27 -11.03 -14.72
N ASN A 142 -24.52 -10.79 -14.29
CA ASN A 142 -25.17 -11.55 -13.22
C ASN A 142 -25.26 -13.05 -13.54
N THR A 143 -25.70 -13.38 -14.76
CA THR A 143 -25.79 -14.79 -15.20
C THR A 143 -24.42 -15.48 -15.18
N LEU A 144 -23.35 -14.77 -15.62
CA LEU A 144 -21.99 -15.31 -15.58
C LEU A 144 -21.53 -15.59 -14.15
N TYR A 145 -21.86 -14.73 -13.18
CA TYR A 145 -21.48 -14.90 -11.78
C TYR A 145 -22.30 -15.99 -11.09
N GLN A 146 -23.63 -16.00 -11.27
CA GLN A 146 -24.52 -17.02 -10.67
C GLN A 146 -24.08 -18.45 -10.99
N LYS A 147 -23.57 -18.68 -12.20
CA LYS A 147 -23.08 -19.99 -12.64
C LYS A 147 -21.96 -20.56 -11.77
N ILE A 148 -21.17 -19.67 -11.14
CA ILE A 148 -19.95 -20.07 -10.41
C ILE A 148 -20.05 -19.89 -8.89
N ASP A 149 -21.12 -19.27 -8.38
CA ASP A 149 -21.21 -18.93 -6.94
C ASP A 149 -21.15 -20.16 -6.02
N LYS A 150 -21.56 -21.33 -6.50
CA LYS A 150 -21.54 -22.59 -5.73
C LYS A 150 -20.21 -23.34 -5.84
N LEU A 151 -19.27 -22.89 -6.68
CA LEU A 151 -18.01 -23.59 -6.90
C LEU A 151 -16.98 -23.24 -5.81
N LYS A 152 -16.20 -24.21 -5.34
CA LYS A 152 -15.10 -24.02 -4.38
C LYS A 152 -14.03 -23.05 -4.90
N SER A 153 -13.74 -23.10 -6.22
CA SER A 153 -12.78 -22.25 -6.90
C SER A 153 -13.38 -20.94 -7.43
N SER A 154 -14.63 -20.57 -7.04
CA SER A 154 -15.32 -19.38 -7.58
C SER A 154 -14.50 -18.10 -7.50
N ASN A 155 -13.77 -17.87 -6.41
CA ASN A 155 -12.91 -16.70 -6.24
C ASN A 155 -11.79 -16.62 -7.28
N TYR A 156 -11.21 -17.75 -7.68
CA TYR A 156 -10.20 -17.81 -8.74
C TYR A 156 -10.79 -17.59 -10.11
N ILE A 157 -11.98 -18.17 -10.36
CA ILE A 157 -12.69 -17.96 -11.61
C ILE A 157 -13.05 -16.48 -11.77
N LYS A 158 -13.60 -15.83 -10.71
CA LYS A 158 -13.88 -14.38 -10.69
C LYS A 158 -12.61 -13.56 -10.95
N THR A 159 -11.51 -13.93 -10.34
CA THR A 159 -10.24 -13.21 -10.45
C THR A 159 -9.61 -13.36 -11.83
N LEU A 160 -9.56 -14.57 -12.41
CA LEU A 160 -8.87 -14.87 -13.66
C LEU A 160 -9.72 -14.62 -14.92
N LEU A 161 -11.05 -14.74 -14.82
CA LEU A 161 -11.94 -14.53 -15.97
C LEU A 161 -12.72 -13.20 -15.90
N PHE A 162 -13.04 -12.67 -14.72
CA PHE A 162 -13.97 -11.53 -14.59
C PHE A 162 -13.34 -10.28 -14.01
N CYS A 163 -12.01 -10.22 -13.91
CA CYS A 163 -11.28 -9.07 -13.36
C CYS A 163 -11.71 -8.67 -11.93
N ASP A 164 -12.38 -9.58 -11.20
CA ASP A 164 -12.90 -9.31 -9.88
C ASP A 164 -12.12 -10.09 -8.83
N ASN A 165 -11.18 -9.41 -8.17
CA ASN A 165 -10.28 -10.04 -7.20
C ASN A 165 -10.97 -10.17 -5.83
N THR A 166 -11.69 -11.29 -5.65
CA THR A 166 -12.41 -11.65 -4.42
C THR A 166 -11.60 -12.53 -3.46
N LEU A 167 -10.31 -12.76 -3.73
CA LEU A 167 -9.42 -13.51 -2.84
C LEU A 167 -9.33 -12.85 -1.46
N SER A 168 -9.00 -13.64 -0.41
CA SER A 168 -8.83 -13.11 0.95
C SER A 168 -7.70 -12.08 1.03
N LYS A 169 -7.75 -11.21 2.05
CA LYS A 169 -6.70 -10.19 2.26
C LYS A 169 -5.34 -10.83 2.48
N GLU A 170 -5.29 -11.94 3.21
CA GLU A 170 -4.05 -12.66 3.51
C GLU A 170 -3.40 -13.22 2.24
N ILE A 171 -4.20 -13.84 1.36
CA ILE A 171 -3.73 -14.37 0.07
C ILE A 171 -3.24 -13.25 -0.85
N LYS A 172 -4.02 -12.16 -0.97
CA LYS A 172 -3.60 -10.98 -1.76
C LYS A 172 -2.26 -10.42 -1.29
N GLU A 173 -2.08 -10.34 0.03
CA GLU A 173 -0.86 -9.84 0.64
C GLU A 173 0.32 -10.81 0.39
N SER A 174 0.12 -12.12 0.53
CA SER A 174 1.15 -13.12 0.23
C SER A 174 1.59 -13.05 -1.23
N TYR A 175 0.64 -12.90 -2.18
CA TYR A 175 0.95 -12.75 -3.60
C TYR A 175 1.69 -11.44 -3.89
N ARG A 176 1.36 -10.36 -3.18
CA ARG A 176 2.06 -9.08 -3.29
C ARG A 176 3.51 -9.18 -2.81
N ILE A 177 3.73 -9.77 -1.64
CA ILE A 177 5.05 -9.99 -1.05
C ILE A 177 5.92 -10.88 -1.96
N ASN A 178 5.33 -11.92 -2.54
CA ASN A 178 6.01 -12.86 -3.41
C ASN A 178 6.16 -12.36 -4.87
N GLY A 179 5.64 -11.16 -5.20
CA GLY A 179 5.75 -10.56 -6.53
C GLY A 179 4.97 -11.29 -7.63
N ILE A 180 3.94 -12.05 -7.26
CA ILE A 180 3.12 -12.88 -8.19
C ILE A 180 1.68 -12.37 -8.37
N SER A 181 1.30 -11.26 -7.74
CA SER A 181 -0.06 -10.68 -7.83
C SER A 181 -0.53 -10.45 -9.27
N HIS A 182 0.38 -10.14 -10.20
CA HIS A 182 0.07 -9.89 -11.60
C HIS A 182 -0.40 -11.15 -12.36
N LEU A 183 -0.11 -12.34 -11.84
CA LEU A 183 -0.56 -13.62 -12.40
C LEU A 183 -2.04 -13.88 -12.13
N PHE A 184 -2.55 -13.30 -11.04
CA PHE A 184 -3.93 -13.37 -10.60
C PHE A 184 -4.72 -12.09 -10.91
N SER A 185 -4.36 -11.41 -11.96
CA SER A 185 -5.11 -10.30 -12.56
C SER A 185 -5.17 -10.51 -14.07
N VAL A 186 -6.29 -10.17 -14.68
CA VAL A 186 -6.43 -10.29 -16.13
C VAL A 186 -5.41 -9.39 -16.82
N SER A 187 -4.55 -9.98 -17.61
CA SER A 187 -3.39 -9.34 -18.25
C SER A 187 -3.40 -9.57 -19.76
N GLY A 188 -2.41 -8.99 -20.47
CA GLY A 188 -2.21 -9.24 -21.88
C GLY A 188 -2.03 -10.72 -22.24
N MET A 189 -1.53 -11.55 -21.31
CA MET A 189 -1.42 -13.00 -21.49
C MET A 189 -2.80 -13.65 -21.62
N HIS A 190 -3.75 -13.28 -20.75
CA HIS A 190 -5.13 -13.79 -20.77
C HIS A 190 -5.83 -13.39 -22.08
N ILE A 191 -5.69 -12.13 -22.51
CA ILE A 191 -6.25 -11.65 -23.78
C ILE A 191 -5.67 -12.41 -24.97
N ASN A 192 -4.35 -12.59 -25.00
CA ASN A 192 -3.72 -13.36 -26.07
C ASN A 192 -4.20 -14.82 -26.10
N PHE A 193 -4.45 -15.41 -24.94
CA PHE A 193 -4.99 -16.75 -24.82
C PHE A 193 -6.42 -16.82 -25.39
N PHE A 194 -7.33 -15.92 -25.01
CA PHE A 194 -8.69 -15.85 -25.55
C PHE A 194 -8.70 -15.59 -27.05
N VAL A 195 -7.90 -14.65 -27.50
CA VAL A 195 -7.74 -14.35 -28.94
C VAL A 195 -7.25 -15.55 -29.69
N SER A 196 -6.28 -16.31 -29.15
CA SER A 196 -5.75 -17.51 -29.79
C SER A 196 -6.83 -18.59 -29.93
N ILE A 197 -7.66 -18.83 -28.93
CA ILE A 197 -8.79 -19.77 -29.01
C ILE A 197 -9.76 -19.33 -30.10
N ILE A 198 -10.17 -18.06 -30.09
CA ILE A 198 -11.09 -17.51 -31.10
C ILE A 198 -10.50 -17.67 -32.50
N TYR A 199 -9.21 -17.37 -32.69
CA TYR A 199 -8.53 -17.53 -33.96
C TYR A 199 -8.49 -19.00 -34.43
N LEU A 200 -8.18 -19.94 -33.53
CA LEU A 200 -8.20 -21.39 -33.84
C LEU A 200 -9.58 -21.82 -34.36
N TYR A 201 -10.64 -21.35 -33.72
CA TYR A 201 -12.00 -21.65 -34.15
C TYR A 201 -12.36 -20.96 -35.48
N LEU A 202 -12.08 -19.66 -35.61
CA LEU A 202 -12.35 -18.90 -36.84
C LEU A 202 -11.52 -19.39 -38.03
N ASN A 203 -10.36 -20.01 -37.83
CA ASN A 203 -9.57 -20.61 -38.89
C ASN A 203 -10.31 -21.76 -39.59
N LYS A 204 -11.23 -22.44 -38.89
CA LYS A 204 -12.04 -23.52 -39.47
C LYS A 204 -13.26 -22.97 -40.25
N ILE A 205 -13.69 -21.73 -39.95
CA ILE A 205 -14.91 -21.13 -40.54
C ILE A 205 -14.61 -20.21 -41.70
N THR A 206 -13.53 -19.42 -41.64
CA THR A 206 -13.23 -18.41 -42.65
C THR A 206 -11.75 -18.21 -42.87
N TYR A 207 -11.34 -17.97 -44.11
CA TYR A 207 -9.97 -17.55 -44.45
C TYR A 207 -9.81 -16.03 -44.45
N ASN A 208 -10.93 -15.26 -44.34
CA ASN A 208 -10.90 -13.81 -44.42
C ASN A 208 -10.33 -13.20 -43.12
N LYS A 209 -9.11 -12.70 -43.20
CA LYS A 209 -8.44 -12.05 -42.07
C LYS A 209 -9.17 -10.83 -41.54
N ARG A 210 -9.89 -10.07 -42.38
CA ARG A 210 -10.64 -8.88 -41.91
C ARG A 210 -11.76 -9.30 -40.96
N ILE A 211 -12.50 -10.37 -41.31
CA ILE A 211 -13.57 -10.91 -40.48
C ILE A 211 -13.00 -11.41 -39.12
N LYS A 212 -11.86 -12.11 -39.15
CA LYS A 212 -11.22 -12.57 -37.90
C LYS A 212 -10.85 -11.41 -36.98
N TYR A 213 -10.21 -10.36 -37.51
CA TYR A 213 -9.88 -9.17 -36.71
C TYR A 213 -11.12 -8.45 -36.21
N LEU A 214 -12.18 -8.34 -37.01
CA LEU A 214 -13.43 -7.72 -36.60
C LEU A 214 -14.06 -8.46 -35.41
N ILE A 215 -14.23 -9.77 -35.54
CA ILE A 215 -14.83 -10.61 -34.47
C ILE A 215 -14.01 -10.56 -33.20
N THR A 216 -12.68 -10.70 -33.30
CA THR A 216 -11.80 -10.63 -32.11
C THR A 216 -11.81 -9.26 -31.45
N ASN A 217 -11.83 -8.16 -32.21
CA ASN A 217 -11.91 -6.83 -31.66
C ASN A 217 -13.26 -6.58 -30.96
N ILE A 218 -14.37 -7.02 -31.56
CA ILE A 218 -15.71 -6.94 -30.93
C ILE A 218 -15.68 -7.71 -29.60
N PHE A 219 -15.18 -8.94 -29.60
CA PHE A 219 -15.06 -9.74 -28.36
C PHE A 219 -14.25 -9.01 -27.26
N ILE A 220 -13.05 -8.50 -27.59
CA ILE A 220 -12.18 -7.86 -26.59
C ILE A 220 -12.82 -6.56 -26.07
N ILE A 221 -13.50 -5.79 -26.94
CA ILE A 221 -14.21 -4.56 -26.53
C ILE A 221 -15.37 -4.91 -25.59
N THR A 222 -16.20 -5.90 -25.96
CA THR A 222 -17.31 -6.36 -25.10
C THR A 222 -16.79 -6.87 -23.76
N TYR A 223 -15.69 -7.61 -23.76
CA TYR A 223 -15.06 -8.11 -22.54
C TYR A 223 -14.53 -6.96 -21.66
N LEU A 224 -13.94 -5.91 -22.25
CA LEU A 224 -13.51 -4.71 -21.50
C LEU A 224 -14.70 -3.95 -20.90
N ILE A 225 -15.83 -3.88 -21.61
CA ILE A 225 -17.04 -3.21 -21.11
C ILE A 225 -17.65 -3.97 -19.92
N LEU A 226 -17.68 -5.30 -20.00
CA LEU A 226 -18.21 -6.16 -18.91
C LEU A 226 -17.30 -6.17 -17.67
N PHE A 227 -15.99 -6.22 -17.87
CA PHE A 227 -14.98 -6.43 -16.82
C PHE A 227 -13.84 -5.39 -16.92
N PRO A 228 -14.12 -4.11 -16.65
CA PRO A 228 -13.13 -3.05 -16.84
C PRO A 228 -11.95 -3.19 -15.88
N SER A 229 -10.72 -3.19 -16.44
CA SER A 229 -9.47 -3.07 -15.68
C SER A 229 -8.44 -2.28 -16.47
N SER A 230 -7.48 -1.66 -15.78
CA SER A 230 -6.45 -0.83 -16.40
C SER A 230 -5.51 -1.64 -17.32
N SER A 231 -5.14 -2.84 -16.91
CA SER A 231 -4.32 -3.76 -17.72
C SER A 231 -5.06 -4.26 -18.96
N LEU A 232 -6.37 -4.55 -18.81
CA LEU A 232 -7.21 -4.96 -19.93
C LEU A 232 -7.40 -3.82 -20.93
N LEU A 233 -7.63 -2.58 -20.47
CA LEU A 233 -7.72 -1.41 -21.33
C LEU A 233 -6.48 -1.26 -22.22
N ARG A 234 -5.28 -1.33 -21.62
CA ARG A 234 -4.03 -1.29 -22.40
C ARG A 234 -3.98 -2.39 -23.46
N SER A 235 -4.28 -3.61 -23.08
CA SER A 235 -4.20 -4.78 -23.98
C SER A 235 -5.23 -4.69 -25.12
N THR A 236 -6.43 -4.21 -24.82
CA THR A 236 -7.51 -3.98 -25.80
C THR A 236 -7.11 -2.91 -26.80
N VAL A 237 -6.69 -1.72 -26.35
CA VAL A 237 -6.26 -0.63 -27.22
C VAL A 237 -5.10 -1.09 -28.12
N MET A 238 -4.11 -1.78 -27.52
CA MET A 238 -2.96 -2.29 -28.26
C MET A 238 -3.36 -3.31 -29.34
N SER A 239 -4.29 -4.23 -29.03
CA SER A 239 -4.81 -5.23 -29.98
C SER A 239 -5.54 -4.58 -31.15
N ILE A 240 -6.39 -3.59 -30.88
CA ILE A 240 -7.11 -2.83 -31.91
C ILE A 240 -6.12 -2.09 -32.81
N LEU A 241 -5.14 -1.41 -32.25
CA LEU A 241 -4.12 -0.69 -33.03
C LEU A 241 -3.27 -1.65 -33.88
N TYR A 242 -2.95 -2.85 -33.40
CA TYR A 242 -2.30 -3.89 -34.21
C TYR A 242 -3.21 -4.35 -35.37
N SER A 243 -4.49 -4.56 -35.12
CA SER A 243 -5.46 -4.94 -36.13
C SER A 243 -5.57 -3.87 -37.23
N ILE A 244 -5.69 -2.60 -36.83
CA ILE A 244 -5.73 -1.44 -37.76
C ILE A 244 -4.43 -1.35 -38.57
N ASN A 245 -3.28 -1.45 -37.91
CA ASN A 245 -1.98 -1.43 -38.58
C ASN A 245 -1.84 -2.52 -39.65
N TYR A 246 -2.32 -3.74 -39.31
CA TYR A 246 -2.30 -4.85 -40.24
C TYR A 246 -3.28 -4.66 -41.42
N LEU A 247 -4.54 -4.33 -41.12
CA LEU A 247 -5.61 -4.23 -42.12
C LEU A 247 -5.37 -3.07 -43.11
N LEU A 248 -4.89 -1.94 -42.61
CA LEU A 248 -4.59 -0.76 -43.46
C LEU A 248 -3.14 -0.76 -43.99
N LYS A 249 -2.37 -1.81 -43.72
CA LYS A 249 -0.96 -1.96 -44.16
C LYS A 249 -0.10 -0.72 -43.81
N LEU A 250 -0.28 -0.13 -42.62
CA LEU A 250 0.37 1.13 -42.20
C LEU A 250 1.86 0.98 -41.96
N LYS A 251 2.37 -0.24 -41.68
CA LYS A 251 3.79 -0.55 -41.37
C LYS A 251 4.34 0.19 -40.14
N ILE A 252 3.48 0.52 -39.18
CA ILE A 252 3.88 1.16 -37.92
C ILE A 252 4.68 0.17 -37.09
N LYS A 253 5.78 0.62 -36.48
CA LYS A 253 6.62 -0.22 -35.61
C LYS A 253 5.91 -0.56 -34.31
N LYS A 254 6.26 -1.70 -33.70
CA LYS A 254 5.67 -2.16 -32.42
C LYS A 254 5.81 -1.14 -31.30
N ILE A 255 6.94 -0.42 -31.23
CA ILE A 255 7.18 0.60 -30.22
C ILE A 255 6.26 1.82 -30.42
N ASP A 256 6.02 2.23 -31.66
CA ASP A 256 5.15 3.35 -31.99
C ASP A 256 3.67 3.00 -31.73
N ILE A 257 3.27 1.73 -31.94
CA ILE A 257 1.94 1.23 -31.55
C ILE A 257 1.78 1.29 -30.05
N LEU A 258 2.81 0.93 -29.27
CA LEU A 258 2.77 1.02 -27.82
C LEU A 258 2.66 2.47 -27.33
N LEU A 259 3.37 3.41 -27.96
CA LEU A 259 3.25 4.84 -27.66
C LEU A 259 1.85 5.38 -27.99
N LEU A 260 1.28 4.99 -29.14
CA LEU A 260 -0.12 5.31 -29.47
C LEU A 260 -1.08 4.70 -28.44
N THR A 261 -0.81 3.48 -27.96
CA THR A 261 -1.61 2.85 -26.89
C THR A 261 -1.60 3.70 -25.63
N LEU A 262 -0.46 4.27 -25.24
CA LEU A 262 -0.37 5.20 -24.13
C LEU A 262 -1.25 6.44 -24.37
N GLY A 263 -1.06 7.11 -25.49
CA GLY A 263 -1.82 8.32 -25.84
C GLY A 263 -3.33 8.08 -25.82
N VAL A 264 -3.80 7.02 -26.47
CA VAL A 264 -5.24 6.67 -26.50
C VAL A 264 -5.75 6.32 -25.10
N SER A 265 -4.98 5.56 -24.29
CA SER A 265 -5.39 5.22 -22.92
C SER A 265 -5.52 6.46 -22.04
N LEU A 266 -4.62 7.44 -22.17
CA LEU A 266 -4.65 8.70 -21.45
C LEU A 266 -5.85 9.58 -21.86
N LEU A 267 -6.21 9.58 -23.14
CA LEU A 267 -7.41 10.28 -23.60
C LEU A 267 -8.71 9.65 -23.07
N ILE A 268 -8.75 8.32 -22.95
CA ILE A 268 -9.91 7.60 -22.37
C ILE A 268 -10.01 7.85 -20.86
N ASN A 269 -8.89 7.74 -20.15
CA ASN A 269 -8.83 7.95 -18.70
C ASN A 269 -7.51 8.63 -18.29
N PRO A 270 -7.51 9.96 -18.09
CA PRO A 270 -6.32 10.70 -17.69
C PRO A 270 -5.68 10.21 -16.37
N PHE A 271 -6.49 9.72 -15.43
CA PHE A 271 -6.01 9.26 -14.11
C PHE A 271 -5.33 7.89 -14.15
N ILE A 272 -5.30 7.21 -15.29
CA ILE A 272 -4.66 5.89 -15.43
C ILE A 272 -3.15 5.93 -15.18
N ILE A 273 -2.52 7.12 -15.32
CA ILE A 273 -1.08 7.33 -15.00
C ILE A 273 -0.74 7.08 -13.53
N TYR A 274 -1.73 7.11 -12.64
CA TYR A 274 -1.58 6.84 -11.21
C TYR A 274 -1.96 5.41 -10.82
N ASP A 275 -2.46 4.61 -11.77
CA ASP A 275 -2.78 3.20 -11.54
C ASP A 275 -1.52 2.34 -11.61
N LEU A 276 -1.11 1.76 -10.46
CA LEU A 276 0.10 0.95 -10.37
C LEU A 276 0.07 -0.26 -11.31
N GLY A 277 -1.09 -0.88 -11.49
CA GLY A 277 -1.25 -2.02 -12.42
C GLY A 277 -0.97 -1.60 -13.86
N TYR A 278 -1.44 -0.41 -14.26
CA TYR A 278 -1.14 0.15 -15.58
C TYR A 278 0.34 0.49 -15.74
N ILE A 279 0.95 1.15 -14.73
CA ILE A 279 2.37 1.53 -14.75
C ILE A 279 3.26 0.30 -14.92
N TYR A 280 3.07 -0.74 -14.11
CA TYR A 280 3.82 -2.01 -14.26
C TYR A 280 3.58 -2.65 -15.63
N SER A 281 2.32 -2.79 -16.03
CA SER A 281 1.95 -3.43 -17.28
C SER A 281 2.53 -2.70 -18.51
N TYR A 282 2.49 -1.36 -18.51
CA TYR A 282 3.03 -0.55 -19.60
C TYR A 282 4.56 -0.61 -19.65
N THR A 283 5.22 -0.37 -18.49
CA THR A 283 6.68 -0.31 -18.41
C THR A 283 7.31 -1.66 -18.77
N ILE A 284 6.80 -2.76 -18.24
CA ILE A 284 7.31 -4.10 -18.57
C ILE A 284 7.09 -4.40 -20.06
N THR A 285 5.91 -4.08 -20.61
CA THR A 285 5.63 -4.29 -22.05
C THR A 285 6.57 -3.48 -22.92
N PHE A 286 6.88 -2.25 -22.55
CA PHE A 286 7.82 -1.39 -23.27
C PHE A 286 9.19 -2.06 -23.42
N PHE A 287 9.76 -2.56 -22.33
CA PHE A 287 11.06 -3.23 -22.35
C PHE A 287 11.02 -4.60 -23.04
N LEU A 288 9.89 -5.33 -22.96
CA LEU A 288 9.71 -6.58 -23.71
C LEU A 288 9.64 -6.33 -25.23
N VAL A 289 8.99 -5.24 -25.65
CA VAL A 289 8.94 -4.84 -27.07
C VAL A 289 10.33 -4.45 -27.58
N LEU A 290 11.11 -3.72 -26.79
CA LEU A 290 12.51 -3.40 -27.11
C LEU A 290 13.37 -4.67 -27.22
N SER A 291 13.15 -5.67 -26.35
CA SER A 291 13.87 -6.94 -26.34
C SER A 291 13.38 -7.95 -27.39
N SER A 292 12.43 -7.58 -28.25
CA SER A 292 11.77 -8.53 -29.17
C SER A 292 12.71 -9.25 -30.13
N SER A 293 13.80 -8.61 -30.55
CA SER A 293 14.85 -9.23 -31.39
C SER A 293 15.64 -10.31 -30.63
N THR A 294 16.02 -10.01 -29.40
CA THR A 294 16.74 -10.93 -28.51
C THR A 294 15.86 -12.14 -28.17
N LEU A 295 14.56 -11.91 -27.88
CA LEU A 295 13.60 -12.95 -27.55
C LEU A 295 13.35 -13.93 -28.70
N LYS A 296 13.43 -13.48 -29.96
CA LYS A 296 13.26 -14.35 -31.13
C LYS A 296 14.40 -15.36 -31.29
N LYS A 297 15.59 -15.04 -30.80
CA LYS A 297 16.79 -15.88 -30.91
C LYS A 297 16.89 -16.93 -29.79
N LYS A 298 16.03 -16.91 -28.78
CA LYS A 298 16.08 -17.80 -27.61
C LYS A 298 15.14 -19.00 -27.79
N ASN A 299 15.56 -20.20 -27.30
CA ASN A 299 14.69 -21.34 -27.12
C ASN A 299 13.58 -21.07 -26.07
N LYS A 300 12.60 -21.96 -25.95
CA LYS A 300 11.43 -21.77 -25.08
C LYS A 300 11.81 -21.52 -23.62
N ILE A 301 12.70 -22.32 -23.05
CA ILE A 301 13.13 -22.24 -21.65
C ILE A 301 13.89 -20.94 -21.39
N ASN A 302 14.92 -20.66 -22.20
CA ASN A 302 15.73 -19.44 -22.08
C ASN A 302 14.89 -18.16 -22.30
N LYS A 303 13.80 -18.26 -23.06
CA LYS A 303 12.87 -17.15 -23.24
C LYS A 303 12.07 -16.87 -21.96
N ILE A 304 11.58 -17.90 -21.27
CA ILE A 304 10.86 -17.76 -19.99
C ILE A 304 11.78 -17.13 -18.94
N ILE A 305 12.99 -17.68 -18.79
CA ILE A 305 13.99 -17.16 -17.85
C ILE A 305 14.31 -15.68 -18.14
N TYR A 306 14.58 -15.37 -19.42
CA TYR A 306 14.87 -13.98 -19.82
C TYR A 306 13.73 -13.02 -19.56
N ILE A 307 12.49 -13.41 -19.87
CA ILE A 307 11.30 -12.57 -19.60
C ILE A 307 11.14 -12.34 -18.11
N SER A 308 11.27 -13.37 -17.28
CA SER A 308 11.16 -13.25 -15.82
C SER A 308 12.23 -12.34 -15.22
N LEU A 309 13.49 -12.51 -15.61
CA LEU A 309 14.60 -11.66 -15.18
C LEU A 309 14.41 -10.20 -15.64
N LEU A 310 14.09 -9.98 -16.91
CA LEU A 310 13.86 -8.65 -17.45
C LEU A 310 12.70 -7.95 -16.75
N SER A 311 11.57 -8.64 -16.58
CA SER A 311 10.40 -8.10 -15.89
C SER A 311 10.71 -7.74 -14.44
N PHE A 312 11.48 -8.58 -13.74
CA PHE A 312 11.93 -8.30 -12.38
C PHE A 312 12.80 -7.03 -12.33
N LEU A 313 13.86 -6.95 -13.15
CA LEU A 313 14.77 -5.80 -13.18
C LEU A 313 14.02 -4.49 -13.52
N VAL A 314 13.15 -4.53 -14.52
CA VAL A 314 12.34 -3.38 -14.92
C VAL A 314 11.38 -2.95 -13.82
N SER A 315 10.85 -3.88 -13.02
CA SER A 315 9.91 -3.59 -11.95
C SER A 315 10.56 -3.03 -10.68
N ILE A 316 11.87 -3.25 -10.45
CA ILE A 316 12.58 -2.86 -9.22
C ILE A 316 12.30 -1.39 -8.82
N PRO A 317 12.51 -0.36 -9.67
CA PRO A 317 12.36 1.03 -9.25
C PRO A 317 10.93 1.36 -8.81
N ILE A 318 9.93 0.81 -9.52
CA ILE A 318 8.51 1.01 -9.19
C ILE A 318 8.19 0.31 -7.86
N THR A 319 8.73 -0.90 -7.65
CA THR A 319 8.50 -1.68 -6.43
C THR A 319 9.13 -1.03 -5.22
N ILE A 320 10.39 -0.60 -5.28
CA ILE A 320 11.05 0.06 -4.15
C ILE A 320 10.44 1.43 -3.83
N TYR A 321 9.91 2.14 -4.82
CA TYR A 321 9.23 3.42 -4.59
C TYR A 321 7.89 3.28 -3.84
N ASN A 322 7.15 2.18 -4.08
CA ASN A 322 5.81 1.99 -3.54
C ASN A 322 5.76 1.03 -2.35
N SER A 323 6.63 0.02 -2.29
CA SER A 323 6.62 -1.04 -1.27
C SER A 323 7.87 -1.05 -0.38
N TYR A 324 8.92 -0.31 -0.74
CA TYR A 324 10.18 -0.18 0.02
C TYR A 324 10.92 -1.50 0.23
N GLU A 325 10.53 -2.55 -0.45
CA GLU A 325 11.17 -3.87 -0.39
C GLU A 325 11.03 -4.61 -1.71
N ILE A 326 11.98 -5.47 -1.98
CA ILE A 326 11.92 -6.46 -3.06
C ILE A 326 12.10 -7.86 -2.48
N ASN A 327 11.46 -8.84 -3.11
CA ASN A 327 11.64 -10.24 -2.76
C ASN A 327 12.33 -10.96 -3.92
N ILE A 328 13.58 -11.41 -3.72
CA ILE A 328 14.39 -12.03 -4.79
C ILE A 328 13.77 -13.36 -5.25
N ILE A 329 13.11 -14.08 -4.35
CA ILE A 329 12.48 -15.37 -4.69
C ILE A 329 11.37 -15.21 -5.76
N SER A 330 10.86 -13.99 -5.96
CA SER A 330 9.87 -13.70 -7.00
C SER A 330 10.36 -14.07 -8.40
N ILE A 331 11.66 -14.04 -8.67
CA ILE A 331 12.25 -14.45 -9.96
C ILE A 331 11.96 -15.93 -10.18
N LEU A 332 12.31 -16.77 -9.19
CA LEU A 332 12.11 -18.21 -9.26
C LEU A 332 10.62 -18.56 -9.35
N LEU A 333 9.81 -17.92 -8.50
CA LEU A 333 8.35 -18.13 -8.51
C LEU A 333 7.74 -17.78 -9.88
N ASN A 334 8.18 -16.70 -10.52
CA ASN A 334 7.67 -16.33 -11.83
C ASN A 334 8.12 -17.32 -12.93
N ILE A 335 9.34 -17.83 -12.87
CA ILE A 335 9.82 -18.85 -13.83
C ILE A 335 8.95 -20.12 -13.75
N ILE A 336 8.51 -20.51 -12.56
CA ILE A 336 7.71 -21.72 -12.33
C ILE A 336 6.21 -21.43 -12.55
N LEU A 337 5.66 -20.39 -11.93
CA LEU A 337 4.22 -20.17 -11.89
C LEU A 337 3.66 -19.57 -13.18
N VAL A 338 4.43 -18.76 -13.93
CA VAL A 338 3.95 -18.21 -15.21
C VAL A 338 3.54 -19.32 -16.19
N PRO A 339 4.36 -20.35 -16.46
CA PRO A 339 3.94 -21.49 -17.28
C PRO A 339 2.76 -22.27 -16.69
N ILE A 340 2.77 -22.54 -15.39
CA ILE A 340 1.69 -23.29 -14.73
C ILE A 340 0.36 -22.57 -14.89
N ILE A 341 0.34 -21.27 -14.61
CA ILE A 341 -0.89 -20.49 -14.70
C ILE A 341 -1.34 -20.35 -16.16
N SER A 342 -0.43 -20.10 -17.09
CA SER A 342 -0.80 -19.89 -18.49
C SER A 342 -1.20 -21.17 -19.24
N ILE A 343 -0.59 -22.31 -18.92
CA ILE A 343 -0.79 -23.57 -19.67
C ILE A 343 -1.78 -24.49 -18.96
N ILE A 344 -1.84 -24.47 -17.62
CA ILE A 344 -2.68 -25.39 -16.84
C ILE A 344 -3.87 -24.66 -16.23
N ILE A 345 -3.63 -23.67 -15.35
CA ILE A 345 -4.70 -23.08 -14.54
C ILE A 345 -5.68 -22.27 -15.39
N LEU A 346 -5.21 -21.44 -16.28
CA LEU A 346 -6.10 -20.61 -17.10
C LEU A 346 -6.99 -21.43 -18.04
N PRO A 347 -6.49 -22.43 -18.80
CA PRO A 347 -7.34 -23.37 -19.54
C PRO A 347 -8.30 -24.13 -18.63
N LEU A 348 -7.81 -24.67 -17.50
CA LEU A 348 -8.63 -25.40 -16.55
C LEU A 348 -9.72 -24.50 -15.94
N THR A 349 -9.43 -23.23 -15.67
CA THR A 349 -10.43 -22.25 -15.19
C THR A 349 -11.57 -22.07 -16.19
N ILE A 350 -11.27 -22.00 -17.49
CA ILE A 350 -12.28 -21.91 -18.55
C ILE A 350 -13.07 -23.20 -18.65
N LEU A 351 -12.39 -24.35 -18.61
CA LEU A 351 -13.04 -25.66 -18.64
C LEU A 351 -13.95 -25.86 -17.42
N THR A 352 -13.51 -25.48 -16.24
CA THR A 352 -14.32 -25.55 -15.01
C THR A 352 -15.56 -24.64 -15.10
N TYR A 353 -15.41 -23.46 -15.71
CA TYR A 353 -16.56 -22.58 -15.95
C TYR A 353 -17.61 -23.23 -16.86
N ILE A 354 -17.18 -24.03 -17.87
CA ILE A 354 -18.07 -24.77 -18.79
C ILE A 354 -18.56 -26.07 -18.13
N PHE A 355 -17.67 -26.80 -17.50
CA PHE A 355 -17.89 -28.11 -16.89
C PHE A 355 -17.57 -28.08 -15.39
N PRO A 356 -18.56 -27.75 -14.52
CA PRO A 356 -18.37 -27.62 -13.07
C PRO A 356 -17.77 -28.86 -12.38
N ILE A 357 -17.86 -30.02 -12.96
CA ILE A 357 -17.25 -31.29 -12.44
C ILE A 357 -15.72 -31.16 -12.23
N LEU A 358 -15.06 -30.25 -12.96
CA LEU A 358 -13.62 -30.02 -12.86
C LEU A 358 -13.23 -29.12 -11.67
N ASP A 359 -14.20 -28.62 -10.90
CA ASP A 359 -13.98 -27.67 -9.80
C ASP A 359 -13.00 -28.20 -8.74
N SER A 360 -13.13 -29.49 -8.37
CA SER A 360 -12.23 -30.11 -7.38
C SER A 360 -10.77 -30.13 -7.84
N ILE A 361 -10.52 -30.30 -9.14
CA ILE A 361 -9.17 -30.29 -9.71
C ILE A 361 -8.62 -28.85 -9.71
N LEU A 362 -9.41 -27.88 -10.15
CA LEU A 362 -9.00 -26.49 -10.14
C LEU A 362 -8.72 -26.01 -8.71
N TYR A 363 -9.59 -26.38 -7.77
CA TYR A 363 -9.41 -26.05 -6.35
C TYR A 363 -8.12 -26.64 -5.79
N LEU A 364 -7.77 -27.88 -6.13
CA LEU A 364 -6.52 -28.51 -5.69
C LEU A 364 -5.29 -27.68 -6.14
N PHE A 365 -5.23 -27.29 -7.42
CA PHE A 365 -4.11 -26.50 -7.95
C PHE A 365 -4.04 -25.11 -7.30
N THR A 366 -5.17 -24.42 -7.16
CA THR A 366 -5.21 -23.07 -6.61
C THR A 366 -4.87 -23.07 -5.12
N ASN A 367 -5.40 -24.02 -4.35
CA ASN A 367 -5.11 -24.19 -2.92
C ASN A 367 -3.62 -24.54 -2.68
N THR A 368 -3.02 -25.34 -3.54
CA THR A 368 -1.58 -25.65 -3.49
C THR A 368 -0.74 -24.37 -3.68
N ILE A 369 -1.10 -23.51 -4.64
CA ILE A 369 -0.40 -22.23 -4.85
C ILE A 369 -0.60 -21.30 -3.66
N GLU A 370 -1.80 -21.22 -3.09
CA GLU A 370 -2.07 -20.44 -1.86
C GLU A 370 -1.16 -20.88 -0.72
N THR A 371 -1.15 -22.17 -0.41
CA THR A 371 -0.35 -22.75 0.68
C THR A 371 1.15 -22.47 0.50
N ILE A 372 1.67 -22.70 -0.71
CA ILE A 372 3.08 -22.40 -1.05
C ILE A 372 3.35 -20.91 -0.90
N SER A 373 2.46 -20.04 -1.41
CA SER A 373 2.65 -18.61 -1.34
C SER A 373 2.60 -18.08 0.09
N LEU A 374 1.67 -18.55 0.91
CA LEU A 374 1.56 -18.20 2.33
C LEU A 374 2.82 -18.63 3.10
N PHE A 375 3.33 -19.83 2.83
CA PHE A 375 4.56 -20.29 3.44
C PHE A 375 5.77 -19.41 3.05
N ILE A 376 5.97 -19.17 1.76
CA ILE A 376 7.11 -18.38 1.24
C ILE A 376 7.03 -16.93 1.71
N SER A 377 5.84 -16.36 1.81
CA SER A 377 5.65 -14.97 2.24
C SER A 377 6.13 -14.70 3.68
N LYS A 378 6.22 -15.75 4.51
CA LYS A 378 6.74 -15.69 5.88
C LYS A 378 8.27 -15.73 5.95
N ILE A 379 8.95 -16.11 4.86
CA ILE A 379 10.41 -16.17 4.79
C ILE A 379 10.98 -14.76 4.62
N ASN A 380 11.69 -14.26 5.62
CA ASN A 380 12.22 -12.89 5.60
C ASN A 380 13.59 -12.76 4.92
N ILE A 381 14.38 -13.84 4.85
CA ILE A 381 15.76 -13.80 4.33
C ILE A 381 15.83 -13.40 2.84
N THR A 382 14.77 -13.62 2.09
CA THR A 382 14.67 -13.27 0.66
C THR A 382 14.23 -11.85 0.37
N LYS A 383 13.81 -11.11 1.43
CA LYS A 383 13.31 -9.74 1.33
C LYS A 383 14.43 -8.74 1.58
N ILE A 384 14.63 -7.83 0.65
CA ILE A 384 15.60 -6.73 0.79
C ILE A 384 14.84 -5.41 0.91
N ILE A 385 15.04 -4.73 2.01
CA ILE A 385 14.46 -3.40 2.28
C ILE A 385 15.34 -2.34 1.62
N PHE A 386 14.70 -1.43 0.89
CA PHE A 386 15.31 -0.26 0.30
C PHE A 386 14.63 1.00 0.83
N PRO A 387 15.37 2.08 1.09
CA PRO A 387 14.75 3.37 1.31
C PRO A 387 14.03 3.85 0.05
N LYS A 388 13.06 4.73 0.23
CA LYS A 388 12.31 5.33 -0.89
C LYS A 388 13.24 6.18 -1.76
N PRO A 389 13.46 5.82 -3.03
CA PRO A 389 14.27 6.63 -3.92
C PRO A 389 13.51 7.91 -4.34
N SER A 390 14.24 8.96 -4.72
CA SER A 390 13.62 10.12 -5.38
C SER A 390 13.17 9.76 -6.80
N LEU A 391 12.19 10.48 -7.34
CA LEU A 391 11.74 10.30 -8.72
C LEU A 391 12.87 10.47 -9.74
N LEU A 392 13.81 11.39 -9.46
CA LEU A 392 14.98 11.63 -10.31
C LEU A 392 15.86 10.37 -10.41
N ILE A 393 16.07 9.67 -9.30
CA ILE A 393 16.84 8.40 -9.28
C ILE A 393 16.13 7.33 -10.09
N ILE A 394 14.79 7.26 -10.03
CA ILE A 394 14.00 6.31 -10.83
C ILE A 394 14.17 6.60 -12.33
N VAL A 395 14.07 7.86 -12.72
CA VAL A 395 14.26 8.28 -14.11
C VAL A 395 15.68 7.94 -14.57
N LEU A 396 16.71 8.24 -13.75
CA LEU A 396 18.10 7.91 -14.03
C LEU A 396 18.29 6.40 -14.24
N TYR A 397 17.70 5.57 -13.37
CA TYR A 397 17.74 4.12 -13.51
C TYR A 397 17.22 3.67 -14.88
N TYR A 398 16.07 4.18 -15.33
CA TYR A 398 15.51 3.79 -16.63
C TYR A 398 16.33 4.33 -17.81
N ILE A 399 16.93 5.51 -17.70
CA ILE A 399 17.82 6.04 -18.74
C ILE A 399 19.07 5.12 -18.88
N ILE A 400 19.71 4.79 -17.78
CA ILE A 400 20.86 3.87 -17.76
C ILE A 400 20.45 2.48 -18.27
N PHE A 401 19.28 2.00 -17.86
CA PHE A 401 18.76 0.70 -18.31
C PHE A 401 18.50 0.68 -19.82
N LEU A 402 18.00 1.77 -20.41
CA LEU A 402 17.85 1.89 -21.86
C LEU A 402 19.21 1.88 -22.58
N GLN A 403 20.23 2.54 -22.03
CA GLN A 403 21.56 2.52 -22.60
C GLN A 403 22.22 1.13 -22.55
N SER A 404 21.82 0.29 -21.58
CA SER A 404 22.33 -1.08 -21.46
C SER A 404 21.97 -1.98 -22.66
N TYR A 405 20.95 -1.63 -23.46
CA TYR A 405 20.64 -2.31 -24.73
C TYR A 405 21.65 -2.02 -25.84
N GLN A 406 22.35 -0.89 -25.75
CA GLN A 406 23.41 -0.53 -26.71
C GLN A 406 24.75 -1.06 -26.22
N ASN A 407 25.05 -0.92 -24.93
CA ASN A 407 26.31 -1.38 -24.34
C ASN A 407 26.05 -2.02 -22.96
N LYS A 408 26.41 -3.28 -22.81
CA LYS A 408 26.23 -4.07 -21.58
C LYS A 408 26.93 -3.44 -20.34
N LYS A 409 27.96 -2.61 -20.51
CA LYS A 409 28.64 -1.92 -19.40
C LYS A 409 27.67 -1.06 -18.59
N TYR A 410 26.65 -0.45 -19.21
CA TYR A 410 25.64 0.36 -18.49
C TYR A 410 24.77 -0.49 -17.54
N PHE A 411 24.67 -1.81 -17.75
CA PHE A 411 23.96 -2.67 -16.81
C PHE A 411 24.61 -2.67 -15.41
N TYR A 412 25.93 -2.64 -15.34
CA TYR A 412 26.64 -2.57 -14.07
C TYR A 412 26.40 -1.23 -13.34
N LEU A 413 26.19 -0.14 -14.07
CA LEU A 413 25.82 1.15 -13.47
C LEU A 413 24.45 1.11 -12.77
N ASN A 414 23.49 0.33 -13.28
CA ASN A 414 22.22 0.12 -12.57
C ASN A 414 22.41 -0.64 -11.26
N ILE A 415 23.30 -1.63 -11.24
CA ILE A 415 23.62 -2.37 -10.01
C ILE A 415 24.27 -1.41 -9.00
N ILE A 416 25.22 -0.61 -9.44
CA ILE A 416 25.88 0.41 -8.59
C ILE A 416 24.84 1.40 -8.04
N LEU A 417 23.90 1.87 -8.88
CA LEU A 417 22.83 2.76 -8.45
C LEU A 417 21.94 2.14 -7.38
N LEU A 418 21.58 0.86 -7.54
CA LEU A 418 20.82 0.13 -6.52
C LEU A 418 21.60 -0.03 -5.21
N ILE A 419 22.91 -0.29 -5.29
CA ILE A 419 23.79 -0.34 -4.12
C ILE A 419 23.84 1.03 -3.41
N ILE A 420 23.97 2.12 -4.16
CA ILE A 420 23.96 3.49 -3.60
C ILE A 420 22.63 3.76 -2.87
N ILE A 421 21.49 3.42 -3.47
CA ILE A 421 20.18 3.55 -2.81
C ILE A 421 20.15 2.74 -1.52
N TYR A 422 20.58 1.47 -1.57
CA TYR A 422 20.59 0.56 -0.42
C TYR A 422 21.46 1.02 0.75
N ILE A 423 22.61 1.65 0.44
CA ILE A 423 23.57 2.15 1.44
C ILE A 423 23.20 3.54 1.96
N SER A 424 22.42 4.33 1.21
CA SER A 424 22.14 5.73 1.53
C SER A 424 21.67 6.00 2.98
N PRO A 425 20.87 5.14 3.66
CA PRO A 425 20.50 5.35 5.06
C PRO A 425 21.69 5.28 6.04
N TYR A 426 22.72 4.51 5.68
CA TYR A 426 23.95 4.40 6.48
C TYR A 426 24.92 5.57 6.28
N LEU A 427 24.62 6.46 5.35
CA LEU A 427 25.35 7.70 5.12
C LEU A 427 24.65 8.92 5.75
N ASN A 428 23.42 8.75 6.27
CA ASN A 428 22.68 9.82 6.90
C ASN A 428 23.21 10.09 8.32
N SER A 429 23.81 11.24 8.52
CA SER A 429 24.39 11.68 9.80
C SER A 429 23.40 12.29 10.77
N ASN A 430 22.11 12.39 10.41
CA ASN A 430 21.11 13.01 11.25
C ASN A 430 20.62 12.04 12.34
N PHE A 431 20.45 12.60 13.54
CA PHE A 431 19.64 12.01 14.59
C PHE A 431 18.17 12.39 14.36
N GLU A 432 17.27 11.43 14.41
CA GLU A 432 15.86 11.65 14.12
C GLU A 432 14.97 11.06 15.22
N VAL A 433 13.98 11.85 15.63
CA VAL A 433 12.90 11.42 16.51
C VAL A 433 11.58 11.62 15.78
N VAL A 434 10.70 10.62 15.81
CA VAL A 434 9.42 10.68 15.13
C VAL A 434 8.31 10.31 16.11
N MET A 435 7.33 11.18 16.26
CA MET A 435 6.05 10.89 16.89
C MET A 435 5.05 10.56 15.78
N PHE A 436 4.60 9.30 15.74
CA PHE A 436 3.61 8.86 14.76
C PHE A 436 2.19 9.31 15.14
N GLU A 437 1.40 9.59 14.14
CA GLU A 437 -0.05 9.69 14.34
C GLU A 437 -0.64 8.27 14.29
N VAL A 438 -1.02 7.74 15.43
CA VAL A 438 -1.61 6.41 15.59
C VAL A 438 -3.00 6.43 16.27
N GLY A 439 -3.59 7.62 16.38
CA GLY A 439 -4.84 7.88 17.09
C GLY A 439 -4.59 8.31 18.52
N GLU A 440 -5.52 8.03 19.43
CA GLU A 440 -5.34 8.19 20.88
C GLU A 440 -4.47 7.04 21.35
N ALA A 441 -3.13 7.21 21.21
CA ALA A 441 -2.17 6.15 21.48
C ALA A 441 -0.73 6.65 21.24
N ASP A 442 0.24 5.97 21.81
CA ASP A 442 1.66 6.31 21.68
C ASP A 442 2.43 5.40 20.73
N CYS A 443 3.26 6.00 19.89
CA CYS A 443 4.26 5.31 19.09
C CYS A 443 5.37 6.29 18.68
N HIS A 444 6.58 6.10 19.18
CA HIS A 444 7.69 7.02 18.95
C HIS A 444 8.94 6.29 18.47
N LEU A 445 9.56 6.80 17.41
CA LEU A 445 10.82 6.27 16.87
C LEU A 445 11.98 7.19 17.29
N ILE A 446 13.05 6.60 17.79
CA ILE A 446 14.35 7.25 17.99
C ILE A 446 15.35 6.56 17.06
N LYS A 447 15.92 7.31 16.13
CA LYS A 447 16.89 6.82 15.15
C LYS A 447 18.21 7.57 15.28
N TYR A 448 19.24 6.83 15.64
CA TYR A 448 20.62 7.38 15.71
C TYR A 448 21.24 7.51 14.31
N PRO A 449 22.22 8.42 14.16
CA PRO A 449 22.94 8.62 12.89
C PRO A 449 23.43 7.30 12.29
N TYR A 450 23.51 7.25 10.96
CA TYR A 450 24.06 6.12 10.21
C TYR A 450 23.31 4.80 10.44
N ASN A 451 22.04 4.86 10.87
CA ASN A 451 21.24 3.70 11.30
C ASN A 451 21.94 2.80 12.33
N LYS A 452 22.81 3.38 13.20
CA LYS A 452 23.56 2.61 14.20
C LYS A 452 22.65 1.93 15.21
N ASN A 453 21.66 2.67 15.72
CA ASN A 453 20.65 2.17 16.63
C ASN A 453 19.27 2.74 16.29
N THR A 454 18.25 1.90 16.47
CA THR A 454 16.85 2.24 16.28
C THR A 454 16.05 1.75 17.46
N ILE A 455 15.29 2.65 18.07
CA ILE A 455 14.48 2.36 19.26
C ILE A 455 13.06 2.79 18.94
N LEU A 456 12.10 1.94 19.23
CA LEU A 456 10.69 2.26 19.17
C LEU A 456 10.16 2.26 20.60
N ILE A 457 9.47 3.32 21.00
CA ILE A 457 8.76 3.42 22.27
C ILE A 457 7.28 3.30 21.96
N ASP A 458 6.65 2.28 22.49
CA ASP A 458 5.26 1.89 22.29
C ASP A 458 4.88 1.59 20.82
N THR A 459 3.67 1.07 20.64
CA THR A 459 3.20 0.58 19.33
C THR A 459 1.79 1.03 19.01
N GLY A 460 1.18 1.83 19.87
CA GLY A 460 -0.20 2.23 19.73
C GLY A 460 -1.21 1.08 19.85
N LYS A 461 -2.47 1.44 19.76
CA LYS A 461 -3.61 0.53 19.94
C LYS A 461 -3.90 -0.31 18.70
N ASN A 462 -3.71 0.25 17.52
CA ASN A 462 -4.31 -0.28 16.30
C ASN A 462 -3.31 -1.05 15.46
N GLU A 463 -3.51 -2.37 15.33
CA GLU A 463 -2.71 -3.25 14.47
C GLU A 463 -2.65 -2.76 13.01
N TYR A 464 -3.75 -2.17 12.52
CA TYR A 464 -3.80 -1.63 11.16
C TYR A 464 -2.80 -0.49 10.97
N LYS A 465 -2.69 0.43 11.94
CA LYS A 465 -1.74 1.55 11.91
C LYS A 465 -0.29 1.05 11.90
N ILE A 466 0.03 0.07 12.75
CA ILE A 466 1.36 -0.55 12.75
C ILE A 466 1.68 -1.18 11.40
N LYS A 467 0.79 -2.03 10.89
CA LYS A 467 1.04 -2.77 9.65
C LYS A 467 1.10 -1.88 8.42
N ASN A 468 0.24 -0.85 8.34
CA ASN A 468 0.05 -0.07 7.11
C ASN A 468 0.68 1.32 7.16
N GLU A 469 1.14 1.79 8.32
CA GLU A 469 1.72 3.13 8.46
C GLU A 469 3.12 3.09 9.09
N VAL A 470 3.28 2.55 10.31
CA VAL A 470 4.57 2.56 11.01
C VAL A 470 5.61 1.70 10.29
N ILE A 471 5.29 0.42 10.01
CA ILE A 471 6.22 -0.48 9.30
C ILE A 471 6.59 0.04 7.90
N PRO A 472 5.66 0.51 7.04
CA PRO A 472 6.01 1.14 5.77
C PRO A 472 6.90 2.37 5.91
N TYR A 473 6.66 3.23 6.91
CA TYR A 473 7.53 4.36 7.19
C TYR A 473 8.95 3.90 7.53
N LEU A 474 9.10 2.96 8.47
CA LEU A 474 10.41 2.40 8.86
C LEU A 474 11.17 1.88 7.63
N LYS A 475 10.50 1.09 6.78
CA LYS A 475 11.09 0.60 5.52
C LYS A 475 11.47 1.74 4.59
N SER A 476 10.61 2.77 4.45
CA SER A 476 10.81 3.89 3.53
C SER A 476 12.04 4.74 3.84
N ILE A 477 12.49 4.74 5.10
CA ILE A 477 13.73 5.40 5.54
C ILE A 477 14.90 4.42 5.67
N GLY A 478 14.73 3.16 5.23
CA GLY A 478 15.77 2.13 5.18
C GLY A 478 16.10 1.47 6.53
N ILE A 479 15.21 1.54 7.51
CA ILE A 479 15.33 0.77 8.76
C ILE A 479 14.96 -0.67 8.44
N LYS A 480 15.83 -1.60 8.81
CA LYS A 480 15.65 -3.05 8.57
C LYS A 480 15.25 -3.82 9.82
N LYS A 481 15.55 -3.27 11.00
CA LYS A 481 15.28 -3.86 12.31
C LYS A 481 15.12 -2.76 13.33
N ILE A 482 14.42 -3.05 14.40
CA ILE A 482 14.36 -2.28 15.65
C ILE A 482 15.32 -2.95 16.62
N ASP A 483 16.29 -2.19 17.15
CA ASP A 483 17.26 -2.73 18.11
C ASP A 483 16.63 -2.91 19.49
N TYR A 484 15.79 -1.94 19.92
CA TYR A 484 15.03 -2.01 21.17
C TYR A 484 13.60 -1.54 20.95
N LEU A 485 12.63 -2.36 21.36
CA LEU A 485 11.24 -1.98 21.52
C LEU A 485 11.00 -1.80 23.02
N ILE A 486 10.66 -0.58 23.44
CA ILE A 486 10.30 -0.26 24.82
C ILE A 486 8.77 -0.22 24.89
N ILE A 487 8.16 -1.05 25.69
CA ILE A 487 6.73 -0.96 26.03
C ILE A 487 6.67 -0.29 27.40
N THR A 488 6.10 0.91 27.44
CA THR A 488 6.08 1.72 28.64
C THR A 488 5.23 1.07 29.75
N HIS A 489 4.05 0.57 29.38
CA HIS A 489 3.12 -0.15 30.26
C HIS A 489 2.13 -0.99 29.45
N GLY A 490 1.24 -1.72 30.14
CA GLY A 490 0.42 -2.78 29.55
C GLY A 490 -0.91 -2.35 28.96
N ASP A 491 -1.23 -1.04 28.87
CA ASP A 491 -2.50 -0.59 28.32
C ASP A 491 -2.54 -0.70 26.77
N GLU A 492 -3.72 -1.00 26.24
CA GLU A 492 -3.89 -1.36 24.83
C GLU A 492 -3.38 -0.28 23.87
N ASP A 493 -3.49 1.00 24.22
CA ASP A 493 -3.05 2.14 23.42
C ASP A 493 -1.52 2.35 23.38
N HIS A 494 -0.78 1.55 24.14
CA HIS A 494 0.69 1.47 24.13
C HIS A 494 1.20 0.15 23.53
N ILE A 495 0.63 -0.98 23.95
CA ILE A 495 1.13 -2.31 23.58
C ILE A 495 0.34 -2.98 22.43
N GLY A 496 -0.87 -2.49 22.09
CA GLY A 496 -1.82 -3.22 21.22
C GLY A 496 -1.28 -3.61 19.83
N GLY A 497 -0.36 -2.81 19.28
CA GLY A 497 0.27 -3.11 18.00
C GLY A 497 1.51 -4.00 18.05
N SER A 498 2.00 -4.37 19.24
CA SER A 498 3.30 -5.01 19.46
C SER A 498 3.42 -6.40 18.82
N ILE A 499 2.39 -7.23 18.96
CA ILE A 499 2.34 -8.57 18.34
C ILE A 499 2.37 -8.46 16.81
N THR A 500 1.63 -7.52 16.24
CA THR A 500 1.66 -7.25 14.81
C THR A 500 3.04 -6.77 14.35
N LEU A 501 3.70 -5.93 15.13
CA LEU A 501 5.05 -5.46 14.85
C LEU A 501 6.05 -6.61 14.78
N ILE A 502 6.17 -7.42 15.86
CA ILE A 502 7.13 -8.53 15.91
C ILE A 502 6.83 -9.65 14.90
N ASN A 503 5.60 -9.73 14.41
CA ASN A 503 5.21 -10.66 13.35
C ASN A 503 5.63 -10.21 11.96
N ASN A 504 5.68 -8.90 11.71
CA ASN A 504 5.88 -8.34 10.37
C ASN A 504 7.20 -7.56 10.21
N PHE A 505 7.93 -7.30 11.30
CA PHE A 505 9.18 -6.56 11.29
C PHE A 505 10.18 -7.16 12.29
N GLN A 506 11.48 -7.02 12.02
CA GLN A 506 12.51 -7.57 12.88
C GLN A 506 12.70 -6.69 14.12
N VAL A 507 12.52 -7.26 15.30
CA VAL A 507 12.82 -6.67 16.61
C VAL A 507 13.89 -7.51 17.27
N LYS A 508 14.94 -6.88 17.82
CA LYS A 508 16.05 -7.59 18.47
C LYS A 508 15.83 -7.81 19.96
N ASN A 509 15.38 -6.77 20.66
CA ASN A 509 15.19 -6.80 22.10
C ASN A 509 13.89 -6.07 22.45
N VAL A 510 13.19 -6.55 23.48
CA VAL A 510 12.00 -5.90 24.04
C VAL A 510 12.25 -5.57 25.49
N ILE A 511 11.81 -4.41 25.94
CA ILE A 511 11.89 -3.97 27.32
C ILE A 511 10.47 -3.76 27.82
N LEU A 512 10.16 -4.37 28.95
CA LEU A 512 8.87 -4.30 29.62
C LEU A 512 9.02 -3.62 30.99
N ASN A 513 7.94 -3.00 31.44
CA ASN A 513 7.85 -2.39 32.75
C ASN A 513 7.91 -3.48 33.86
N LYS A 514 7.83 -3.09 35.12
CA LYS A 514 7.86 -3.98 36.28
C LYS A 514 6.50 -4.21 36.97
N GLY A 515 5.41 -3.78 36.31
CA GLY A 515 4.07 -3.92 36.86
C GLY A 515 3.58 -5.36 37.00
N THR A 516 2.35 -5.51 37.33
CA THR A 516 1.62 -6.79 37.19
C THR A 516 1.20 -6.91 35.74
N PHE A 517 1.79 -7.82 34.98
CA PHE A 517 1.52 -7.95 33.58
C PHE A 517 0.04 -8.14 33.25
N THR A 518 -0.47 -7.29 32.38
CA THR A 518 -1.79 -7.41 31.78
C THR A 518 -1.89 -8.67 30.90
N ASP A 519 -3.08 -9.02 30.46
CA ASP A 519 -3.24 -10.19 29.59
C ASP A 519 -2.60 -9.99 28.22
N ILE A 520 -2.57 -8.74 27.71
CA ILE A 520 -1.90 -8.40 26.45
C ILE A 520 -0.38 -8.55 26.58
N GLU A 521 0.20 -8.13 27.71
CA GLU A 521 1.64 -8.33 28.00
C GLU A 521 2.01 -9.81 28.10
N LYS A 522 1.18 -10.61 28.80
CA LYS A 522 1.38 -12.06 28.87
C LYS A 522 1.33 -12.71 27.48
N GLU A 523 0.40 -12.26 26.62
CA GLU A 523 0.32 -12.73 25.24
C GLU A 523 1.54 -12.30 24.42
N LEU A 524 2.03 -11.06 24.59
CA LEU A 524 3.26 -10.58 23.97
C LEU A 524 4.45 -11.46 24.41
N ILE A 525 4.64 -11.69 25.70
CA ILE A 525 5.72 -12.53 26.24
C ILE A 525 5.66 -13.95 25.65
N LYS A 526 4.48 -14.55 25.54
CA LYS A 526 4.28 -15.85 24.88
C LYS A 526 4.78 -15.84 23.44
N ASN A 527 4.46 -14.77 22.67
CA ASN A 527 4.89 -14.62 21.28
C ASN A 527 6.39 -14.34 21.18
N LEU A 528 7.00 -13.57 22.10
CA LEU A 528 8.44 -13.32 22.16
C LEU A 528 9.20 -14.64 22.39
N ASN A 529 8.76 -15.46 23.35
CA ASN A 529 9.34 -16.77 23.62
C ASN A 529 9.23 -17.70 22.40
N LYS A 530 8.06 -17.77 21.74
CA LYS A 530 7.86 -18.55 20.52
C LYS A 530 8.81 -18.15 19.40
N LYS A 531 9.11 -16.85 19.28
CA LYS A 531 10.00 -16.30 18.24
C LYS A 531 11.46 -16.23 18.66
N LYS A 532 11.77 -16.59 19.91
CA LYS A 532 13.12 -16.47 20.50
C LYS A 532 13.64 -15.02 20.44
N ILE A 533 12.77 -14.04 20.67
CA ILE A 533 13.15 -12.64 20.78
C ILE A 533 13.45 -12.37 22.25
N PRO A 534 14.68 -11.95 22.61
CA PRO A 534 15.03 -11.64 23.98
C PRO A 534 14.24 -10.44 24.50
N TYR A 535 13.83 -10.52 25.76
CA TYR A 535 13.19 -9.41 26.47
C TYR A 535 13.77 -9.25 27.87
N GLN A 536 13.69 -8.04 28.38
CA GLN A 536 14.18 -7.66 29.73
C GLN A 536 13.07 -6.90 30.44
N ILE A 537 13.00 -7.12 31.76
CA ILE A 537 12.02 -6.51 32.62
C ILE A 537 12.77 -5.64 33.64
N ASN A 538 12.26 -4.44 33.87
CA ASN A 538 12.75 -3.54 34.93
C ASN A 538 14.26 -3.27 34.85
N ILE A 539 14.76 -2.85 33.71
CA ILE A 539 16.15 -2.39 33.61
C ILE A 539 16.23 -0.86 33.75
N ASN A 540 17.32 -0.37 34.28
CA ASN A 540 17.49 1.06 34.58
C ASN A 540 18.12 1.84 33.43
N LYS A 541 18.77 1.16 32.47
CA LYS A 541 19.43 1.80 31.34
C LYS A 541 19.66 0.85 30.17
N ILE A 542 19.72 1.43 28.99
CA ILE A 542 20.16 0.79 27.77
C ILE A 542 21.49 1.42 27.37
N ASN A 543 22.56 0.64 27.31
CA ASN A 543 23.84 1.09 26.84
C ASN A 543 23.92 0.91 25.32
N LEU A 544 24.01 1.99 24.61
CA LEU A 544 24.35 2.04 23.18
C LEU A 544 25.84 2.33 23.05
N SER A 545 26.45 2.09 21.89
CA SER A 545 27.90 2.22 21.72
C SER A 545 28.47 3.55 22.26
N ASN A 546 27.78 4.68 22.05
CA ASN A 546 28.25 6.03 22.44
C ASN A 546 27.21 6.84 23.21
N HIS A 547 26.07 6.26 23.57
CA HIS A 547 24.98 6.94 24.24
C HIS A 547 24.32 6.00 25.23
N THR A 548 23.79 6.55 26.31
CA THR A 548 23.00 5.81 27.30
C THR A 548 21.59 6.36 27.32
N ILE A 549 20.61 5.46 27.31
CA ILE A 549 19.22 5.79 27.57
C ILE A 549 18.91 5.31 28.96
N TYR A 550 18.47 6.20 29.81
CA TYR A 550 18.06 5.91 31.17
C TYR A 550 16.58 5.60 31.17
N LEU A 551 16.22 4.52 31.87
CA LEU A 551 14.85 4.09 32.11
C LEU A 551 14.58 4.38 33.57
N LEU A 552 13.89 5.48 33.80
CA LEU A 552 13.58 5.96 35.15
C LEU A 552 12.29 5.28 35.64
N ASN A 553 11.87 5.60 36.86
CA ASN A 553 10.67 5.05 37.47
C ASN A 553 10.80 3.58 37.91
N ASN A 554 11.58 3.34 38.94
CA ASN A 554 11.79 2.00 39.50
C ASN A 554 10.79 1.63 40.61
N THR A 555 9.81 2.48 40.92
CA THR A 555 8.76 2.26 41.88
C THR A 555 7.64 1.40 41.29
N LYS A 556 7.12 0.44 42.02
CA LYS A 556 5.96 -0.33 41.58
C LYS A 556 4.69 0.31 42.16
N TYR A 557 3.73 0.58 41.26
CA TYR A 557 2.45 1.17 41.63
C TYR A 557 1.30 0.18 41.39
N ASN A 558 0.18 0.40 42.07
CA ASN A 558 -1.05 -0.36 41.81
C ASN A 558 -1.75 0.08 40.52
N ASN A 559 -1.57 1.33 40.12
CA ASN A 559 -2.08 1.87 38.87
C ASN A 559 -1.12 1.54 37.73
N GLU A 560 -1.62 0.99 36.64
CA GLU A 560 -0.80 0.56 35.49
C GLU A 560 -0.12 1.75 34.80
N ASN A 561 -0.78 2.88 34.68
CA ASN A 561 -0.23 4.11 34.08
C ASN A 561 1.04 4.57 34.85
N ASP A 562 1.02 4.48 36.16
CA ASP A 562 2.16 4.87 36.99
C ASP A 562 3.33 3.87 36.95
N ASN A 563 3.11 2.66 36.42
CA ASN A 563 4.17 1.72 36.11
C ASN A 563 4.89 2.03 34.79
N SER A 564 4.50 3.10 34.09
CA SER A 564 5.13 3.54 32.83
C SER A 564 6.65 3.67 32.96
N ILE A 565 7.36 3.11 31.99
CA ILE A 565 8.81 3.33 31.85
C ILE A 565 9.02 4.76 31.37
N ILE A 566 9.65 5.58 32.20
CA ILE A 566 10.03 6.93 31.84
C ILE A 566 11.39 6.89 31.15
N THR A 567 11.43 7.35 29.90
CA THR A 567 12.66 7.29 29.10
C THR A 567 13.35 8.64 29.06
N TYR A 568 14.60 8.72 29.59
CA TYR A 568 15.43 9.91 29.56
C TYR A 568 16.74 9.67 28.83
N PHE A 569 17.09 10.56 27.91
CA PHE A 569 18.38 10.52 27.22
C PHE A 569 18.81 11.91 26.74
N THR A 570 20.10 12.00 26.42
CA THR A 570 20.68 13.21 25.83
C THR A 570 21.25 12.90 24.46
N TYR A 571 21.09 13.84 23.55
CA TYR A 571 21.78 13.82 22.26
C TYR A 571 22.33 15.22 21.96
N GLN A 572 23.66 15.33 21.87
CA GLN A 572 24.36 16.61 21.84
C GLN A 572 23.92 17.50 23.02
N LYS A 573 23.41 18.72 22.77
CA LYS A 573 22.92 19.63 23.81
C LYS A 573 21.46 19.43 24.22
N TYR A 574 20.74 18.53 23.59
CA TYR A 574 19.30 18.35 23.78
C TYR A 574 19.01 17.21 24.76
N LYS A 575 18.12 17.49 25.73
CA LYS A 575 17.63 16.54 26.72
C LYS A 575 16.21 16.12 26.34
N PHE A 576 15.95 14.84 26.29
CA PHE A 576 14.68 14.23 25.93
C PHE A 576 14.08 13.52 27.14
N LEU A 577 12.80 13.72 27.39
CA LEU A 577 12.05 13.06 28.45
C LEU A 577 10.71 12.54 27.89
N TYR A 578 10.46 11.24 28.01
CA TYR A 578 9.23 10.56 27.60
C TYR A 578 8.55 10.01 28.84
N MET A 579 7.32 10.49 29.12
CA MET A 579 6.61 10.19 30.36
C MET A 579 5.74 8.93 30.29
N GLY A 580 5.53 8.31 29.10
CA GLY A 580 4.47 7.32 28.95
C GLY A 580 3.14 7.90 29.39
N ASP A 581 2.40 7.19 30.23
CA ASP A 581 1.14 7.67 30.82
C ASP A 581 1.23 7.93 32.33
N ALA A 582 2.46 8.15 32.80
CA ALA A 582 2.73 8.51 34.18
C ALA A 582 1.87 9.66 34.69
N SER A 583 1.30 9.49 35.88
CA SER A 583 0.49 10.50 36.59
C SER A 583 1.34 11.45 37.41
N ILE A 584 0.68 12.43 38.03
CA ILE A 584 1.28 13.40 38.96
C ILE A 584 2.06 12.66 40.09
N THR A 585 1.56 11.55 40.58
CA THR A 585 2.27 10.77 41.61
C THR A 585 3.66 10.32 41.15
N THR A 586 3.78 9.93 39.89
CA THR A 586 5.08 9.53 39.31
C THR A 586 5.94 10.76 39.03
N GLU A 587 5.33 11.90 38.61
CA GLU A 587 6.03 13.17 38.42
C GLU A 587 6.72 13.63 39.69
N ASP A 588 5.99 13.63 40.84
CA ASP A 588 6.53 14.00 42.17
C ASP A 588 7.72 13.08 42.54
N ASN A 589 7.55 11.79 42.37
CA ASN A 589 8.63 10.82 42.65
C ASN A 589 9.87 11.07 41.76
N LEU A 590 9.67 11.45 40.49
CA LEU A 590 10.77 11.79 39.61
C LEU A 590 11.50 13.06 40.03
N LEU A 591 10.79 14.09 40.49
CA LEU A 591 11.38 15.33 40.97
C LEU A 591 12.20 15.14 42.27
N GLU A 592 11.74 14.25 43.17
CA GLU A 592 12.45 13.90 44.38
C GLU A 592 13.76 13.15 44.09
N ASN A 593 13.76 12.25 43.09
CA ASN A 593 14.87 11.32 42.88
C ASN A 593 15.86 11.77 41.79
N TYR A 594 15.45 12.67 40.88
CA TYR A 594 16.26 13.05 39.73
C TYR A 594 16.27 14.55 39.47
N ASN A 595 17.44 15.08 39.10
CA ASN A 595 17.56 16.47 38.64
C ASN A 595 17.23 16.60 37.15
N LEU A 596 15.96 16.87 36.81
CA LEU A 596 15.43 16.92 35.46
C LEU A 596 15.24 18.37 34.93
N ASN A 597 16.15 19.29 35.22
CA ASN A 597 16.04 20.68 34.80
C ASN A 597 16.33 20.90 33.33
N ASN A 598 15.63 21.88 32.71
CA ASN A 598 15.84 22.34 31.33
C ASN A 598 15.75 21.20 30.30
N ILE A 599 14.64 20.51 30.30
CA ILE A 599 14.32 19.50 29.29
C ILE A 599 14.08 20.20 27.95
N SER A 600 14.78 19.77 26.89
CA SER A 600 14.62 20.35 25.56
C SER A 600 13.34 19.86 24.89
N ILE A 601 13.10 18.56 25.00
CA ILE A 601 11.94 17.88 24.36
C ILE A 601 11.24 17.00 25.39
N LEU A 602 9.98 17.30 25.65
CA LEU A 602 9.09 16.52 26.52
C LEU A 602 8.04 15.78 25.66
N LYS A 603 7.91 14.45 25.79
CA LYS A 603 6.66 13.76 25.48
C LYS A 603 5.77 13.86 26.73
N VAL A 604 4.68 14.57 26.56
CA VAL A 604 3.70 14.85 27.62
C VAL A 604 3.05 13.56 28.11
N GLY A 605 2.88 13.40 29.40
CA GLY A 605 2.27 12.22 30.01
C GLY A 605 0.80 12.06 29.65
N HIS A 606 0.32 10.84 29.56
CA HIS A 606 -1.09 10.43 29.46
C HIS A 606 -1.89 11.26 28.44
N HIS A 607 -1.37 11.43 27.23
CA HIS A 607 -1.97 12.17 26.12
C HIS A 607 -2.38 13.63 26.46
N GLY A 608 -1.85 14.18 27.54
CA GLY A 608 -2.24 15.49 28.07
C GLY A 608 -3.50 15.45 28.93
N SER A 609 -3.75 14.33 29.63
CA SER A 609 -4.77 14.22 30.67
C SER A 609 -4.48 15.18 31.84
N ASN A 610 -5.50 15.63 32.53
CA ASN A 610 -5.36 16.42 33.76
C ASN A 610 -4.78 15.60 34.96
N THR A 611 -4.62 14.31 34.81
CA THR A 611 -3.94 13.44 35.77
C THR A 611 -2.42 13.50 35.67
N SER A 612 -1.88 14.24 34.68
CA SER A 612 -0.44 14.36 34.42
C SER A 612 -0.06 15.82 34.10
N SER A 613 1.23 16.10 33.99
CA SER A 613 1.79 17.38 33.59
C SER A 613 1.39 18.52 34.53
N SER A 614 1.60 18.28 35.83
CA SER A 614 1.34 19.22 36.91
C SER A 614 2.11 20.53 36.71
N LYS A 615 1.60 21.62 37.26
CA LYS A 615 2.24 22.94 37.17
C LYS A 615 3.65 22.92 37.75
N ASP A 616 3.85 22.24 38.89
CA ASP A 616 5.13 22.17 39.58
C ASP A 616 6.14 21.37 38.76
N PHE A 617 5.75 20.21 38.24
CA PHE A 617 6.55 19.41 37.36
C PHE A 617 7.00 20.19 36.10
N ILE A 618 6.04 20.78 35.38
CA ILE A 618 6.33 21.53 34.13
C ILE A 618 7.19 22.78 34.41
N SER A 619 6.96 23.49 35.53
CA SER A 619 7.78 24.65 35.90
C SER A 619 9.22 24.28 36.18
N GLN A 620 9.48 23.14 36.82
CA GLN A 620 10.82 22.67 37.17
C GLN A 620 11.57 22.12 35.96
N ILE A 621 10.94 21.27 35.13
CA ILE A 621 11.60 20.71 33.95
C ILE A 621 11.73 21.72 32.81
N ASN A 622 10.89 22.75 32.76
CA ASN A 622 10.87 23.88 31.81
C ASN A 622 11.10 23.45 30.34
N PRO A 623 10.18 22.69 29.72
CA PRO A 623 10.41 22.09 28.40
C PRO A 623 10.33 23.14 27.29
N SER A 624 11.30 23.10 26.35
CA SER A 624 11.28 24.00 25.18
C SER A 624 10.28 23.54 24.10
N ILE A 625 10.14 22.23 23.92
CA ILE A 625 9.23 21.61 22.97
C ILE A 625 8.45 20.52 23.69
N SER A 626 7.14 20.51 23.52
CA SER A 626 6.25 19.48 24.06
C SER A 626 5.53 18.74 22.95
N LEU A 627 5.61 17.41 22.98
CA LEU A 627 4.99 16.48 22.05
C LEU A 627 3.78 15.83 22.72
N ILE A 628 2.61 15.91 22.10
CA ILE A 628 1.38 15.29 22.61
C ILE A 628 0.84 14.34 21.55
N SER A 629 0.83 13.05 21.86
CA SER A 629 0.14 12.04 21.05
C SER A 629 -1.33 12.05 21.42
N VAL A 630 -2.19 12.39 20.49
CA VAL A 630 -3.64 12.53 20.74
C VAL A 630 -4.41 12.31 19.45
N GLY A 631 -5.56 11.64 19.53
CA GLY A 631 -6.41 11.35 18.39
C GLY A 631 -7.33 12.52 18.00
N GLU A 632 -7.60 12.66 16.71
CA GLU A 632 -8.62 13.58 16.21
C GLU A 632 -10.01 13.14 16.75
N ASN A 633 -10.77 14.08 17.33
CA ASN A 633 -12.11 13.82 17.92
C ASN A 633 -12.11 12.72 19.00
N ASN A 634 -11.07 12.67 19.85
CA ASN A 634 -11.03 11.70 20.92
C ASN A 634 -12.12 11.91 21.97
N ILE A 635 -12.64 10.82 22.53
CA ILE A 635 -13.76 10.83 23.50
C ILE A 635 -13.38 11.36 24.87
N TYR A 636 -12.09 11.38 25.19
CA TYR A 636 -11.56 11.86 26.49
C TYR A 636 -11.34 13.37 26.50
N HIS A 637 -11.53 14.05 25.36
CA HIS A 637 -11.27 15.48 25.17
C HIS A 637 -9.84 15.91 25.52
N HIS A 638 -8.86 15.01 25.32
CA HIS A 638 -7.46 15.34 25.48
C HIS A 638 -6.95 16.19 24.31
N PRO A 639 -5.91 17.03 24.52
CA PRO A 639 -5.31 17.37 25.80
C PRO A 639 -6.19 18.33 26.59
N ASN A 640 -6.16 18.20 27.94
CA ASN A 640 -6.89 19.07 28.83
C ASN A 640 -6.37 20.51 28.76
N LYS A 641 -7.28 21.49 28.92
CA LYS A 641 -6.94 22.92 28.89
C LYS A 641 -5.91 23.33 29.96
N GLU A 642 -5.97 22.71 31.13
CA GLU A 642 -5.04 22.96 32.20
C GLU A 642 -3.62 22.57 31.81
N VAL A 643 -3.43 21.38 31.25
CA VAL A 643 -2.14 20.90 30.75
C VAL A 643 -1.59 21.84 29.65
N ILE A 644 -2.42 22.28 28.73
CA ILE A 644 -2.01 23.26 27.71
C ILE A 644 -1.57 24.59 28.35
N ASN A 645 -2.26 25.05 29.38
CA ASN A 645 -1.87 26.27 30.12
C ASN A 645 -0.54 26.09 30.87
N ASN A 646 -0.32 24.94 31.52
CA ASN A 646 0.95 24.63 32.18
C ASN A 646 2.12 24.62 31.15
N LEU A 647 1.88 24.17 29.92
CA LEU A 647 2.85 24.12 28.82
C LEU A 647 2.95 25.46 28.03
N SER A 648 2.37 26.54 28.49
CA SER A 648 2.29 27.84 27.75
C SER A 648 3.66 28.43 27.33
N LYS A 649 4.74 28.10 28.03
CA LYS A 649 6.10 28.49 27.68
C LYS A 649 6.78 27.55 26.68
N SER A 650 6.19 26.40 26.40
CA SER A 650 6.71 25.37 25.48
C SER A 650 6.10 25.47 24.10
N ARG A 651 6.85 25.14 23.07
CA ARG A 651 6.29 24.98 21.72
C ARG A 651 5.61 23.62 21.60
N ILE A 652 4.29 23.62 21.54
CA ILE A 652 3.48 22.40 21.56
C ILE A 652 3.26 21.87 20.13
N TYR A 653 3.47 20.58 19.93
CA TYR A 653 3.11 19.82 18.72
C TYR A 653 2.18 18.66 19.11
N ARG A 654 1.05 18.55 18.40
CA ARG A 654 -0.01 17.56 18.68
C ARG A 654 -0.31 16.74 17.44
N THR A 655 -0.49 15.43 17.58
CA THR A 655 -0.75 14.54 16.44
C THR A 655 -2.11 14.80 15.78
N ASP A 656 -3.13 15.19 16.50
CA ASP A 656 -4.46 15.52 15.96
C ASP A 656 -4.46 16.78 15.06
N ILE A 657 -3.51 17.70 15.25
CA ILE A 657 -3.39 18.95 14.48
C ILE A 657 -2.24 18.83 13.45
N ASN A 658 -1.10 18.32 13.88
CA ASN A 658 0.14 18.33 13.11
C ASN A 658 0.40 16.99 12.38
N ASN A 659 -0.47 15.98 12.59
CA ASN A 659 -0.21 14.62 12.15
C ASN A 659 1.17 14.12 12.65
N MET A 660 1.90 13.33 11.88
CA MET A 660 3.25 12.88 12.25
C MET A 660 4.18 14.08 12.48
N VAL A 661 4.88 14.09 13.60
CA VAL A 661 5.88 15.10 13.94
C VAL A 661 7.27 14.47 13.91
N LYS A 662 8.17 15.07 13.15
CA LYS A 662 9.56 14.62 13.03
C LYS A 662 10.53 15.70 13.48
N LEU A 663 11.36 15.38 14.46
CA LEU A 663 12.48 16.17 14.94
C LEU A 663 13.76 15.64 14.28
N THR A 664 14.58 16.51 13.74
CA THR A 664 15.86 16.15 13.11
C THR A 664 16.96 17.03 13.67
N ILE A 665 18.00 16.41 14.21
CA ILE A 665 19.21 17.09 14.69
C ILE A 665 20.35 16.71 13.74
N ASN A 666 20.91 17.70 13.05
CA ASN A 666 22.01 17.46 12.13
C ASN A 666 23.37 17.36 12.87
N SER A 667 24.43 17.05 12.13
CA SER A 667 25.79 16.96 12.68
C SER A 667 26.30 18.28 13.31
N LYS A 668 25.73 19.43 12.94
CA LYS A 668 26.07 20.77 13.51
C LYS A 668 25.23 21.11 14.74
N GLY A 669 24.39 20.22 15.23
CA GLY A 669 23.52 20.46 16.41
C GLY A 669 22.32 21.36 16.14
N ILE A 670 21.88 21.51 14.91
CA ILE A 670 20.70 22.31 14.58
C ILE A 670 19.48 21.39 14.61
N LEU A 671 18.52 21.74 15.45
CA LEU A 671 17.23 21.07 15.55
C LEU A 671 16.25 21.66 14.53
N LYS A 672 15.62 20.80 13.75
CA LYS A 672 14.53 21.13 12.82
C LYS A 672 13.30 20.27 13.15
N VAL A 673 12.14 20.89 13.24
CA VAL A 673 10.84 20.21 13.37
C VAL A 673 10.14 20.24 12.03
N THR A 674 9.57 19.12 11.61
CA THR A 674 8.75 18.98 10.40
C THR A 674 7.48 18.21 10.72
N THR A 675 6.36 18.66 10.16
CA THR A 675 5.02 18.07 10.34
C THR A 675 4.42 17.71 8.98
N ILE A 676 3.35 16.92 8.99
CA ILE A 676 2.54 16.63 7.81
C ILE A 676 1.24 17.44 7.94
N THR A 677 1.21 18.59 7.33
CA THR A 677 0.00 19.42 7.27
C THR A 677 -0.83 19.12 6.02
#